data_af55b9f4ccaaffa07ebd8cb2e6010dfc
#
_entry.id   af55b9f4ccaaffa07ebd8cb2e6010dfc
#
_cell.length_a   1.000
_cell.length_b   1.000
_cell.length_c   1.000
_cell.angle_alpha   90.00
_cell.angle_beta   90.00
_cell.angle_gamma   90.00
#
_symmetry.space_group_name_H-M   'P 1'
#
loop_
_entity.id
_entity.type
_entity.pdbx_description
1 polymer ?
#
loop_
_entity_poly.entity_id
_entity_poly.type
_entity_poly.pdbx_seq_one_letter_code
_entity_poly.pdbx_strand_id
1 'polypeptide(L)'
;LNTFDLSRLITGSEGSLAFVCQAKLNITPISPAKTLINIKYDSFDSALRHSPFLVRAKATSVETIDSKVLNLAKQDIVWHSVSDLITDVPDKVMDGINIVEFNGTSVEALTAQVATLTAGLDETIASEKSGGTCGSSCGVIGYQVTSSLSSINKLYAMRKKAVGLLGNTEGSQKPLAFAEDTAVPPENLADYISEFRALLDSYNLHYGMFGHVDAGVLHVRPALDMCDPEQEKLLRTLSDKVVKLTAKYGGLMWGEHGKGYRSEYGPEFFGEQLFTELRKIKAVFDPLNKMNPGKICTPIDSTEQLVSVDDTKRGFFDRQIPVTVKDSFSAAIDCNGNGLCFNYDVNSPMCPSSKITKDRRHSPKGRAGLMREWLRLLEKQGVDILALENDINHWSVKKLLDSTFAKLKLTFFDKNEDDFSHEVMEAMQGCLACKACASQCPIKVDVPDFRSRFINIYHSRYPRPLKDHLVANVEILAPLMAKAPKLVNSILSLKAYDKLSEKTIGYVNTPLLSVPTLTSQVKKAGYSGFDLAKLQGLTDIQRKDYVLIVQDPFTSFYDANTVHSMMALIKKLGLEPILLPFKPNGKAQHVKGFLARFASTAKSSSEFLNQLATLDIPMLGMDASMVLCYRDEYTKTLGDKRGEFNVLLAHEWLLSFIKQDQTFKNDVDDSQQSFKLFSHCTEKTALANSENEWSTIFNHFGLTLEKVNVGCCGMAGTYGHEKSNLDNSKGLFELSWQPKITELAPEQILATGFSCRSQVKRFTKVQARHPVEALLVALT
;
A
#
# COMPACT_ATOMS: atom_id res chain seq x y z
N LEU A 1 6.90 -35.13 -35.79
CA LEU A 1 6.88 -35.71 -34.45
C LEU A 1 5.82 -36.80 -34.40
N ASN A 2 6.22 -38.06 -34.21
CA ASN A 2 5.32 -39.20 -34.18
C ASN A 2 4.80 -39.53 -32.74
N THR A 3 4.73 -38.50 -31.86
CA THR A 3 4.26 -38.66 -30.50
C THR A 3 3.07 -37.73 -30.25
N PHE A 4 2.01 -38.28 -29.67
CA PHE A 4 0.87 -37.51 -29.22
C PHE A 4 1.13 -37.02 -27.79
N ASP A 5 1.11 -35.71 -27.62
CA ASP A 5 1.40 -35.05 -26.32
C ASP A 5 0.12 -34.44 -25.73
N LEU A 6 -0.52 -35.17 -24.83
CA LEU A 6 -1.74 -34.76 -24.13
C LEU A 6 -1.55 -33.49 -23.28
N SER A 7 -0.32 -33.19 -22.85
CA SER A 7 -0.08 -31.99 -22.03
C SER A 7 -0.42 -30.71 -22.80
N ARG A 8 -0.32 -30.73 -24.14
CA ARG A 8 -0.67 -29.61 -25.00
C ARG A 8 -2.16 -29.29 -25.03
N LEU A 9 -3.03 -30.27 -24.76
CA LEU A 9 -4.47 -30.04 -24.63
C LEU A 9 -4.79 -29.36 -23.29
N ILE A 10 -4.08 -29.72 -22.23
CA ILE A 10 -4.29 -29.16 -20.89
C ILE A 10 -3.66 -27.77 -20.78
N THR A 11 -2.48 -27.56 -21.39
CA THR A 11 -1.83 -26.26 -21.45
C THR A 11 -2.67 -25.27 -22.25
N GLY A 12 -3.09 -24.17 -21.65
CA GLY A 12 -4.00 -23.19 -22.27
C GLY A 12 -5.47 -23.53 -22.19
N SER A 13 -5.86 -24.65 -21.55
CA SER A 13 -7.28 -25.01 -21.36
C SER A 13 -8.04 -24.14 -20.37
N GLU A 14 -7.37 -23.27 -19.62
CA GLU A 14 -7.96 -22.32 -18.67
C GLU A 14 -8.90 -22.97 -17.65
N GLY A 15 -8.61 -24.22 -17.25
CA GLY A 15 -9.45 -24.99 -16.33
C GLY A 15 -10.78 -25.49 -16.95
N SER A 16 -10.93 -25.45 -18.29
CA SER A 16 -12.16 -25.85 -18.95
C SER A 16 -12.28 -27.35 -19.24
N LEU A 17 -11.19 -28.12 -19.14
CA LEU A 17 -11.18 -29.56 -19.46
C LEU A 17 -11.19 -30.43 -18.22
N ALA A 18 -10.29 -30.18 -17.26
CA ALA A 18 -10.10 -31.06 -16.11
C ALA A 18 -9.59 -30.30 -14.88
N PHE A 19 -9.78 -30.91 -13.72
CA PHE A 19 -9.16 -30.45 -12.47
C PHE A 19 -7.77 -31.09 -12.35
N VAL A 20 -6.71 -30.28 -12.47
CA VAL A 20 -5.32 -30.74 -12.41
C VAL A 20 -4.91 -30.96 -10.96
N CYS A 21 -4.71 -32.22 -10.55
CA CYS A 21 -4.29 -32.55 -9.19
C CYS A 21 -2.77 -32.52 -9.00
N GLN A 22 -2.02 -32.85 -10.07
CA GLN A 22 -0.57 -32.94 -10.04
C GLN A 22 0.00 -32.58 -11.42
N ALA A 23 1.13 -31.86 -11.44
CA ALA A 23 1.84 -31.53 -12.67
C ALA A 23 3.34 -31.71 -12.48
N LYS A 24 4.02 -32.23 -13.51
CA LYS A 24 5.48 -32.25 -13.64
C LYS A 24 5.87 -31.12 -14.61
N LEU A 25 6.64 -30.17 -14.12
CA LEU A 25 7.05 -28.99 -14.89
C LEU A 25 8.54 -29.06 -15.21
N ASN A 26 8.90 -28.58 -16.40
CA ASN A 26 10.28 -28.25 -16.70
C ASN A 26 10.66 -26.99 -15.95
N ILE A 27 11.85 -27.00 -15.34
CA ILE A 27 12.39 -25.82 -14.66
C ILE A 27 13.52 -25.23 -15.49
N THR A 28 13.59 -23.91 -15.53
CA THR A 28 14.70 -23.18 -16.15
C THR A 28 15.59 -22.60 -15.05
N PRO A 29 16.91 -22.80 -15.12
CA PRO A 29 17.83 -22.17 -14.18
C PRO A 29 17.69 -20.67 -14.18
N ILE A 30 17.70 -20.05 -12.99
CA ILE A 30 17.74 -18.60 -12.88
C ILE A 30 19.10 -18.12 -13.33
N SER A 31 19.11 -17.25 -14.33
CA SER A 31 20.36 -16.67 -14.85
C SER A 31 21.07 -15.85 -13.76
N PRO A 32 22.34 -16.13 -13.48
CA PRO A 32 23.08 -15.45 -12.43
C PRO A 32 23.42 -13.98 -12.78
N ALA A 33 23.47 -13.65 -14.06
CA ALA A 33 23.73 -12.29 -14.53
C ALA A 33 22.56 -11.73 -15.34
N LYS A 34 22.22 -10.47 -15.06
CA LYS A 34 21.18 -9.70 -15.75
C LYS A 34 21.65 -8.29 -16.01
N THR A 35 21.24 -7.74 -17.15
CA THR A 35 21.42 -6.32 -17.46
C THR A 35 20.14 -5.78 -18.07
N LEU A 36 19.70 -4.61 -17.62
CA LEU A 36 18.62 -3.84 -18.22
C LEU A 36 19.15 -2.60 -18.92
N ILE A 37 18.58 -2.29 -20.08
CA ILE A 37 18.81 -1.06 -20.82
C ILE A 37 17.47 -0.34 -20.94
N ASN A 38 17.37 0.83 -20.29
CA ASN A 38 16.20 1.70 -20.40
C ASN A 38 16.39 2.63 -21.58
N ILE A 39 15.70 2.40 -22.69
CA ILE A 39 15.76 3.23 -23.90
C ILE A 39 14.61 4.24 -23.83
N LYS A 40 14.92 5.51 -24.06
CA LYS A 40 14.01 6.65 -23.96
C LYS A 40 13.69 7.16 -25.36
N TYR A 41 12.41 7.51 -25.56
CA TYR A 41 11.91 7.94 -26.87
C TYR A 41 11.17 9.27 -26.79
N ASP A 42 11.19 10.01 -27.90
CA ASP A 42 10.46 11.26 -28.11
C ASP A 42 8.96 11.05 -28.25
N SER A 43 8.56 9.85 -28.64
CA SER A 43 7.15 9.46 -28.77
C SER A 43 6.96 7.97 -28.49
N PHE A 44 5.75 7.59 -28.11
CA PHE A 44 5.43 6.17 -27.94
C PHE A 44 5.38 5.42 -29.28
N ASP A 45 5.02 6.10 -30.40
CA ASP A 45 5.10 5.53 -31.74
C ASP A 45 6.55 5.13 -32.09
N SER A 46 7.51 6.00 -31.80
CA SER A 46 8.96 5.71 -31.97
C SER A 46 9.39 4.48 -31.17
N ALA A 47 8.91 4.34 -29.92
CA ALA A 47 9.20 3.19 -29.09
C ALA A 47 8.67 1.88 -29.70
N LEU A 48 7.47 1.91 -30.28
CA LEU A 48 6.86 0.76 -30.94
C LEU A 48 7.55 0.42 -32.27
N ARG A 49 7.86 1.41 -33.10
CA ARG A 49 8.59 1.21 -34.39
C ARG A 49 10.01 0.66 -34.22
N HIS A 50 10.60 0.93 -33.04
CA HIS A 50 11.92 0.40 -32.71
C HIS A 50 11.92 -1.07 -32.29
N SER A 51 10.74 -1.63 -31.95
CA SER A 51 10.62 -3.00 -31.41
C SER A 51 11.20 -4.09 -32.33
N PRO A 52 11.01 -4.07 -33.67
CA PRO A 52 11.62 -5.08 -34.55
C PRO A 52 13.17 -5.07 -34.52
N PHE A 53 13.79 -3.91 -34.29
CA PHE A 53 15.23 -3.83 -34.09
C PHE A 53 15.65 -4.49 -32.77
N LEU A 54 14.92 -4.26 -31.68
CA LEU A 54 15.18 -4.84 -30.38
C LEU A 54 14.95 -6.36 -30.37
N VAL A 55 13.97 -6.86 -31.10
CA VAL A 55 13.76 -8.32 -31.32
C VAL A 55 14.96 -8.94 -31.98
N ARG A 56 15.53 -8.30 -33.06
CA ARG A 56 16.74 -8.79 -33.74
C ARG A 56 17.99 -8.78 -32.85
N ALA A 57 18.02 -7.91 -31.82
CA ALA A 57 19.13 -7.90 -30.85
C ALA A 57 19.08 -9.12 -29.90
N LYS A 58 18.07 -9.97 -30.02
CA LYS A 58 17.89 -11.20 -29.19
C LYS A 58 17.86 -10.89 -27.68
N ALA A 59 17.21 -9.81 -27.31
CA ALA A 59 16.94 -9.52 -25.93
C ALA A 59 16.11 -10.65 -25.29
N THR A 60 16.23 -10.84 -24.00
CA THR A 60 15.44 -11.83 -23.24
C THR A 60 13.98 -11.38 -23.16
N SER A 61 13.74 -10.07 -22.98
CA SER A 61 12.42 -9.45 -23.05
C SER A 61 12.54 -7.96 -23.35
N VAL A 62 11.47 -7.37 -23.91
CA VAL A 62 11.37 -5.93 -24.15
C VAL A 62 10.02 -5.43 -23.66
N GLU A 63 10.06 -4.78 -22.50
CA GLU A 63 8.89 -4.15 -21.88
C GLU A 63 8.73 -2.71 -22.36
N THR A 64 7.49 -2.30 -22.69
CA THR A 64 7.21 -0.92 -23.08
C THR A 64 6.27 -0.24 -22.11
N ILE A 65 6.43 1.06 -21.93
CA ILE A 65 5.58 1.90 -21.07
C ILE A 65 5.37 3.25 -21.77
N ASP A 66 4.10 3.67 -21.92
CA ASP A 66 3.76 4.97 -22.47
C ASP A 66 3.95 6.12 -21.43
N SER A 67 3.94 7.36 -21.93
CA SER A 67 4.12 8.55 -21.08
C SER A 67 3.01 8.72 -20.04
N LYS A 68 1.77 8.31 -20.35
CA LYS A 68 0.64 8.43 -19.41
C LYS A 68 0.89 7.58 -18.17
N VAL A 69 1.30 6.33 -18.36
CA VAL A 69 1.65 5.40 -17.26
C VAL A 69 2.90 5.87 -16.53
N LEU A 70 3.91 6.35 -17.27
CA LEU A 70 5.16 6.85 -16.69
C LEU A 70 4.92 8.10 -15.82
N ASN A 71 4.07 9.03 -16.26
CA ASN A 71 3.73 10.23 -15.51
C ASN A 71 2.96 9.91 -14.22
N LEU A 72 2.08 8.91 -14.25
CA LEU A 72 1.45 8.40 -13.03
C LEU A 72 2.47 7.79 -12.06
N ALA A 73 3.47 7.07 -12.58
CA ALA A 73 4.56 6.54 -11.76
C ALA A 73 5.39 7.66 -11.13
N LYS A 74 5.67 8.76 -11.86
CA LYS A 74 6.39 9.95 -11.35
C LYS A 74 5.67 10.61 -10.17
N GLN A 75 4.35 10.52 -10.07
CA GLN A 75 3.53 11.04 -8.98
C GLN A 75 3.39 10.08 -7.79
N ASP A 76 3.82 8.83 -7.94
CA ASP A 76 3.71 7.81 -6.90
C ASP A 76 5.01 7.68 -6.08
N ILE A 77 4.86 7.22 -4.84
CA ILE A 77 5.99 6.97 -3.93
C ILE A 77 7.05 6.02 -4.51
N VAL A 78 6.67 5.14 -5.44
CA VAL A 78 7.60 4.22 -6.11
C VAL A 78 8.67 4.96 -6.92
N TRP A 79 8.37 6.15 -7.41
CA TRP A 79 9.30 6.95 -8.21
C TRP A 79 10.60 7.29 -7.47
N HIS A 80 10.51 7.58 -6.17
CA HIS A 80 11.69 7.85 -5.34
C HIS A 80 12.71 6.72 -5.32
N SER A 81 12.30 5.50 -5.67
CA SER A 81 13.20 4.34 -5.71
C SER A 81 13.87 4.11 -7.07
N VAL A 82 13.38 4.77 -8.13
CA VAL A 82 13.81 4.55 -9.52
C VAL A 82 14.19 5.83 -10.29
N SER A 83 14.04 6.99 -9.70
CA SER A 83 14.30 8.29 -10.35
C SER A 83 15.73 8.47 -10.84
N ASP A 84 16.70 7.84 -10.18
CA ASP A 84 18.10 7.77 -10.57
C ASP A 84 18.38 6.76 -11.71
N LEU A 85 17.45 5.83 -11.94
CA LEU A 85 17.52 4.78 -12.96
C LEU A 85 16.77 5.14 -14.24
N ILE A 86 15.88 6.13 -14.20
CA ILE A 86 15.13 6.67 -15.34
C ILE A 86 15.23 8.20 -15.28
N THR A 87 16.38 8.75 -15.63
CA THR A 87 16.60 10.21 -15.63
C THR A 87 16.01 10.85 -16.88
N ASP A 88 15.50 12.06 -16.78
CA ASP A 88 15.09 12.84 -17.95
C ASP A 88 16.31 13.19 -18.83
N VAL A 89 16.09 13.37 -20.12
CA VAL A 89 17.12 13.81 -21.07
C VAL A 89 17.02 15.33 -21.20
N PRO A 90 18.12 16.09 -20.98
CA PRO A 90 18.08 17.55 -21.08
C PRO A 90 17.52 18.01 -22.42
N ASP A 91 16.64 19.02 -22.38
CA ASP A 91 16.01 19.67 -23.53
C ASP A 91 15.18 18.77 -24.45
N LYS A 92 14.81 17.57 -23.98
CA LYS A 92 13.97 16.62 -24.72
C LYS A 92 12.81 16.12 -23.85
N VAL A 93 11.65 15.91 -24.48
CA VAL A 93 10.49 15.29 -23.83
C VAL A 93 10.59 13.77 -24.00
N MET A 94 10.49 13.04 -22.89
CA MET A 94 10.45 11.58 -22.88
C MET A 94 8.99 11.12 -22.87
N ASP A 95 8.47 10.64 -24.01
CA ASP A 95 7.08 10.23 -24.19
C ASP A 95 6.88 8.70 -24.32
N GLY A 96 7.93 7.94 -24.12
CA GLY A 96 7.89 6.47 -24.07
C GLY A 96 9.23 5.89 -23.64
N ILE A 97 9.18 4.70 -23.04
CA ILE A 97 10.39 3.94 -22.70
C ILE A 97 10.25 2.46 -23.09
N ASN A 98 11.35 1.86 -23.53
CA ASN A 98 11.50 0.41 -23.63
C ASN A 98 12.56 -0.05 -22.63
N ILE A 99 12.22 -1.05 -21.82
CA ILE A 99 13.11 -1.71 -20.86
C ILE A 99 13.54 -3.02 -21.51
N VAL A 100 14.80 -3.09 -21.96
CA VAL A 100 15.37 -4.24 -22.66
C VAL A 100 16.17 -5.08 -21.65
N GLU A 101 15.81 -6.35 -21.48
CA GLU A 101 16.51 -7.27 -20.59
C GLU A 101 17.41 -8.23 -21.36
N PHE A 102 18.63 -8.37 -20.88
CA PHE A 102 19.53 -9.47 -21.25
C PHE A 102 19.86 -10.33 -20.03
N ASN A 103 19.75 -11.66 -20.20
CA ASN A 103 20.10 -12.66 -19.20
C ASN A 103 21.24 -13.54 -19.70
N GLY A 104 22.19 -13.87 -18.83
CA GLY A 104 23.34 -14.71 -19.19
C GLY A 104 23.94 -15.50 -18.03
N THR A 105 24.86 -16.36 -18.38
CA THR A 105 25.58 -17.21 -17.41
C THR A 105 26.66 -16.43 -16.65
N SER A 106 27.13 -15.28 -17.18
CA SER A 106 28.07 -14.37 -16.51
C SER A 106 27.88 -12.94 -17.04
N VAL A 107 28.42 -11.96 -16.31
CA VAL A 107 28.43 -10.55 -16.71
C VAL A 107 29.23 -10.35 -17.99
N GLU A 108 30.35 -11.06 -18.16
CA GLU A 108 31.22 -10.99 -19.34
C GLU A 108 30.49 -11.48 -20.60
N ALA A 109 29.67 -12.56 -20.46
CA ALA A 109 28.87 -13.06 -21.59
C ALA A 109 27.81 -12.03 -22.06
N LEU A 110 27.30 -11.20 -21.16
CA LEU A 110 26.34 -10.15 -21.50
C LEU A 110 27.00 -8.90 -22.07
N THR A 111 28.24 -8.62 -21.70
CA THR A 111 28.93 -7.38 -22.08
C THR A 111 28.97 -7.19 -23.62
N ALA A 112 29.20 -8.24 -24.38
CA ALA A 112 29.23 -8.18 -25.84
C ALA A 112 27.85 -7.86 -26.46
N GLN A 113 26.77 -8.47 -25.92
CA GLN A 113 25.41 -8.22 -26.40
C GLN A 113 24.98 -6.79 -26.08
N VAL A 114 25.24 -6.35 -24.84
CA VAL A 114 24.95 -4.98 -24.38
C VAL A 114 25.72 -3.97 -25.23
N ALA A 115 27.04 -4.18 -25.46
CA ALA A 115 27.86 -3.31 -26.25
C ALA A 115 27.38 -3.20 -27.71
N THR A 116 26.93 -4.31 -28.29
CA THR A 116 26.38 -4.32 -29.65
C THR A 116 25.11 -3.46 -29.75
N LEU A 117 24.20 -3.60 -28.80
CA LEU A 117 22.98 -2.82 -28.78
C LEU A 117 23.26 -1.33 -28.50
N THR A 118 24.10 -1.02 -27.52
CA THR A 118 24.42 0.38 -27.17
C THR A 118 25.17 1.11 -28.28
N ALA A 119 26.08 0.44 -29.00
CA ALA A 119 26.72 1.02 -30.18
C ALA A 119 25.70 1.41 -31.27
N GLY A 120 24.74 0.55 -31.56
CA GLY A 120 23.65 0.88 -32.50
C GLY A 120 22.76 2.03 -32.02
N LEU A 121 22.51 2.13 -30.69
CA LEU A 121 21.78 3.26 -30.11
C LEU A 121 22.57 4.57 -30.22
N ASP A 122 23.89 4.54 -29.98
CA ASP A 122 24.77 5.70 -30.11
C ASP A 122 24.83 6.20 -31.56
N GLU A 123 24.92 5.29 -32.55
CA GLU A 123 24.84 5.64 -33.98
C GLU A 123 23.49 6.28 -34.33
N THR A 124 22.38 5.75 -33.82
CA THR A 124 21.03 6.31 -34.01
C THR A 124 20.94 7.72 -33.47
N ILE A 125 21.33 7.94 -32.21
CA ILE A 125 21.31 9.25 -31.55
C ILE A 125 22.23 10.26 -32.29
N ALA A 126 23.38 9.83 -32.76
CA ALA A 126 24.29 10.68 -33.52
C ALA A 126 23.75 11.06 -34.90
N SER A 127 23.08 10.13 -35.60
CA SER A 127 22.44 10.37 -36.90
C SER A 127 21.31 11.39 -36.82
N GLU A 128 20.47 11.30 -35.78
CA GLU A 128 19.38 12.28 -35.52
C GLU A 128 19.94 13.69 -35.28
N LYS A 129 21.01 13.82 -34.51
CA LYS A 129 21.67 15.12 -34.27
C LYS A 129 22.24 15.77 -35.52
N SER A 130 22.64 14.96 -36.51
CA SER A 130 23.20 15.44 -37.79
C SER A 130 22.16 15.71 -38.89
N GLY A 131 20.85 15.55 -38.56
CA GLY A 131 19.77 15.74 -39.54
C GLY A 131 19.70 14.65 -40.62
N GLY A 132 20.31 13.49 -40.38
CA GLY A 132 20.21 12.31 -41.23
C GLY A 132 18.83 11.69 -41.25
N THR A 133 18.42 11.09 -42.37
CA THR A 133 17.20 10.26 -42.43
C THR A 133 17.44 8.98 -41.65
N CYS A 134 16.86 8.90 -40.50
CA CYS A 134 16.88 7.72 -39.65
C CYS A 134 15.78 6.75 -40.12
N GLY A 135 16.09 5.47 -40.28
CA GLY A 135 15.10 4.44 -40.61
C GLY A 135 14.08 4.19 -39.48
N SER A 136 13.70 2.94 -39.29
CA SER A 136 12.71 2.51 -38.24
C SER A 136 13.15 2.75 -36.78
N SER A 137 14.36 3.29 -36.55
CA SER A 137 14.94 3.57 -35.23
C SER A 137 14.92 5.06 -34.83
N CYS A 138 14.25 5.92 -35.60
CA CYS A 138 14.11 7.34 -35.27
C CYS A 138 13.37 7.56 -33.94
N GLY A 139 13.73 8.64 -33.22
CA GLY A 139 13.09 9.04 -31.99
C GLY A 139 13.73 8.46 -30.72
N VAL A 140 14.88 7.79 -30.80
CA VAL A 140 15.68 7.43 -29.62
C VAL A 140 16.38 8.66 -29.06
N ILE A 141 16.00 9.12 -27.90
CA ILE A 141 16.56 10.34 -27.27
C ILE A 141 17.69 10.06 -26.29
N GLY A 142 17.81 8.84 -25.81
CA GLY A 142 18.86 8.43 -24.87
C GLY A 142 18.58 7.05 -24.27
N TYR A 143 19.54 6.55 -23.50
CA TYR A 143 19.40 5.28 -22.77
C TYR A 143 20.19 5.27 -21.46
N GLN A 144 19.89 4.30 -20.58
CA GLN A 144 20.65 4.02 -19.34
C GLN A 144 20.80 2.52 -19.16
N VAL A 145 22.00 2.08 -18.76
CA VAL A 145 22.33 0.67 -18.52
C VAL A 145 22.37 0.41 -17.00
N THR A 146 21.78 -0.69 -16.56
CA THR A 146 21.71 -1.10 -15.16
C THR A 146 21.98 -2.60 -15.04
N SER A 147 23.03 -2.98 -14.29
CA SER A 147 23.40 -4.38 -14.04
C SER A 147 23.29 -4.79 -12.57
N SER A 148 23.02 -3.85 -11.65
CA SER A 148 22.78 -4.16 -10.25
C SER A 148 21.44 -4.86 -10.05
N LEU A 149 21.43 -6.07 -9.48
CA LEU A 149 20.20 -6.81 -9.18
C LEU A 149 19.23 -6.01 -8.30
N SER A 150 19.75 -5.20 -7.38
CA SER A 150 18.92 -4.33 -6.52
C SER A 150 18.19 -3.29 -7.37
N SER A 151 18.88 -2.63 -8.29
CA SER A 151 18.31 -1.62 -9.19
C SER A 151 17.33 -2.23 -10.20
N ILE A 152 17.66 -3.40 -10.75
CA ILE A 152 16.79 -4.18 -11.65
C ILE A 152 15.46 -4.50 -10.94
N ASN A 153 15.52 -5.01 -9.70
CA ASN A 153 14.32 -5.33 -8.93
C ASN A 153 13.44 -4.10 -8.64
N LYS A 154 14.05 -2.92 -8.45
CA LYS A 154 13.30 -1.66 -8.28
C LYS A 154 12.55 -1.26 -9.57
N LEU A 155 13.19 -1.38 -10.74
CA LEU A 155 12.56 -1.10 -12.03
C LEU A 155 11.38 -2.04 -12.30
N TYR A 156 11.53 -3.32 -12.04
CA TYR A 156 10.43 -4.29 -12.14
C TYR A 156 9.31 -4.04 -11.12
N ALA A 157 9.65 -3.64 -9.90
CA ALA A 157 8.63 -3.27 -8.90
C ALA A 157 7.81 -2.05 -9.37
N MET A 158 8.44 -1.04 -9.95
CA MET A 158 7.77 0.11 -10.56
C MET A 158 6.87 -0.33 -11.71
N ARG A 159 7.38 -1.10 -12.67
CA ARG A 159 6.62 -1.62 -13.81
C ARG A 159 5.39 -2.41 -13.33
N LYS A 160 5.57 -3.32 -12.38
CA LYS A 160 4.47 -4.10 -11.80
C LYS A 160 3.40 -3.23 -11.12
N LYS A 161 3.83 -2.14 -10.49
CA LYS A 161 2.93 -1.18 -9.82
C LYS A 161 2.19 -0.30 -10.84
N ALA A 162 2.81 0.01 -11.98
CA ALA A 162 2.26 0.89 -13.02
C ALA A 162 0.85 0.45 -13.49
N VAL A 163 0.62 -0.85 -13.62
CA VAL A 163 -0.71 -1.42 -13.95
C VAL A 163 -1.78 -0.96 -12.96
N GLY A 164 -1.43 -0.92 -11.68
CA GLY A 164 -2.34 -0.45 -10.64
C GLY A 164 -2.53 1.06 -10.65
N LEU A 165 -1.49 1.82 -11.00
CA LEU A 165 -1.52 3.28 -11.02
C LEU A 165 -2.53 3.83 -12.03
N LEU A 166 -2.75 3.15 -13.15
CA LEU A 166 -3.83 3.50 -14.09
C LEU A 166 -5.21 3.55 -13.41
N GLY A 167 -5.44 2.73 -12.38
CA GLY A 167 -6.68 2.74 -11.61
C GLY A 167 -6.84 3.93 -10.65
N ASN A 168 -5.80 4.74 -10.45
CA ASN A 168 -5.81 5.88 -9.54
C ASN A 168 -6.22 7.20 -10.22
N THR A 169 -6.81 7.13 -11.41
CA THR A 169 -7.37 8.30 -12.10
C THR A 169 -8.57 8.84 -11.32
N GLU A 170 -8.68 10.17 -11.23
CA GLU A 170 -9.83 10.84 -10.62
C GLU A 170 -11.10 10.61 -11.44
N GLY A 171 -12.26 10.67 -10.77
CA GLY A 171 -13.56 10.51 -11.39
C GLY A 171 -14.11 9.07 -11.42
N SER A 172 -15.31 8.92 -11.99
CA SER A 172 -16.05 7.66 -12.05
C SER A 172 -15.54 6.69 -13.13
N GLN A 173 -14.89 7.20 -14.17
CA GLN A 173 -14.31 6.36 -15.23
C GLN A 173 -13.05 5.66 -14.74
N LYS A 174 -13.04 4.34 -14.82
CA LYS A 174 -11.90 3.51 -14.37
C LYS A 174 -11.39 2.63 -15.52
N PRO A 175 -10.08 2.43 -15.64
CA PRO A 175 -9.49 1.57 -16.66
C PRO A 175 -9.97 0.13 -16.55
N LEU A 176 -10.44 -0.44 -17.65
CA LEU A 176 -10.98 -1.79 -17.72
C LEU A 176 -10.18 -2.66 -18.68
N ALA A 177 -10.03 -3.92 -18.31
CA ALA A 177 -9.26 -4.93 -19.04
C ALA A 177 -10.15 -5.72 -20.03
N PHE A 178 -10.87 -5.05 -20.91
CA PHE A 178 -11.77 -5.74 -21.85
C PHE A 178 -11.25 -5.78 -23.30
N ALA A 179 -10.41 -4.82 -23.69
CA ALA A 179 -9.81 -4.69 -25.01
C ALA A 179 -8.27 -4.85 -24.97
N GLU A 180 -7.75 -5.37 -23.88
CA GLU A 180 -6.31 -5.57 -23.66
C GLU A 180 -5.83 -6.94 -24.15
N ASP A 181 -4.50 -7.15 -24.13
CA ASP A 181 -3.88 -8.45 -24.40
C ASP A 181 -4.06 -8.93 -25.85
N THR A 182 -4.23 -7.99 -26.74
CA THR A 182 -4.18 -8.28 -28.17
C THR A 182 -2.73 -8.40 -28.60
N ALA A 183 -2.43 -9.39 -29.43
CA ALA A 183 -1.10 -9.62 -29.98
C ALA A 183 -1.13 -9.53 -31.49
N VAL A 184 -0.19 -8.78 -32.07
CA VAL A 184 0.04 -8.72 -33.51
C VAL A 184 1.53 -8.95 -33.80
N PRO A 185 1.93 -9.37 -35.00
CA PRO A 185 3.34 -9.44 -35.35
C PRO A 185 4.07 -8.13 -35.00
N PRO A 186 5.26 -8.17 -34.34
CA PRO A 186 5.96 -6.96 -33.90
C PRO A 186 6.19 -5.91 -34.98
N GLU A 187 6.34 -6.34 -36.23
CA GLU A 187 6.46 -5.45 -37.38
C GLU A 187 5.18 -4.65 -37.70
N ASN A 188 4.03 -5.14 -37.31
CA ASN A 188 2.74 -4.50 -37.51
C ASN A 188 2.30 -3.67 -36.30
N LEU A 189 3.01 -3.79 -35.17
CA LEU A 189 2.55 -3.29 -33.86
C LEU A 189 2.32 -1.78 -33.83
N ALA A 190 3.24 -1.00 -34.43
CA ALA A 190 3.13 0.46 -34.43
C ALA A 190 1.89 0.94 -35.19
N ASP A 191 1.67 0.41 -36.39
CA ASP A 191 0.52 0.80 -37.22
C ASP A 191 -0.81 0.32 -36.59
N TYR A 192 -0.82 -0.90 -36.02
CA TYR A 192 -1.95 -1.41 -35.27
C TYR A 192 -2.31 -0.50 -34.10
N ILE A 193 -1.35 -0.08 -33.29
CA ILE A 193 -1.59 0.79 -32.14
C ILE A 193 -1.99 2.20 -32.54
N SER A 194 -1.47 2.71 -33.66
CA SER A 194 -1.90 4.00 -34.21
C SER A 194 -3.39 3.99 -34.53
N GLU A 195 -3.89 2.97 -35.24
CA GLU A 195 -5.34 2.82 -35.52
C GLU A 195 -6.15 2.54 -34.23
N PHE A 196 -5.59 1.76 -33.30
CA PHE A 196 -6.26 1.49 -32.04
C PHE A 196 -6.45 2.77 -31.20
N ARG A 197 -5.42 3.63 -31.14
CA ARG A 197 -5.49 4.94 -30.50
C ARG A 197 -6.54 5.81 -31.17
N ALA A 198 -6.52 5.92 -32.49
CA ALA A 198 -7.53 6.67 -33.25
C ALA A 198 -8.96 6.18 -32.97
N LEU A 199 -9.15 4.85 -32.82
CA LEU A 199 -10.42 4.27 -32.43
C LEU A 199 -10.85 4.76 -31.03
N LEU A 200 -9.99 4.70 -30.02
CA LEU A 200 -10.33 5.12 -28.65
C LEU A 200 -10.55 6.64 -28.57
N ASP A 201 -9.70 7.42 -29.25
CA ASP A 201 -9.83 8.88 -29.31
C ASP A 201 -11.13 9.34 -29.98
N SER A 202 -11.64 8.57 -30.97
CA SER A 202 -12.95 8.86 -31.60
C SER A 202 -14.14 8.74 -30.64
N TYR A 203 -13.96 8.08 -29.49
CA TYR A 203 -14.93 7.98 -28.39
C TYR A 203 -14.59 8.85 -27.19
N ASN A 204 -13.58 9.73 -27.31
CA ASN A 204 -13.07 10.59 -26.22
C ASN A 204 -12.67 9.80 -24.95
N LEU A 205 -12.12 8.61 -25.11
CA LEU A 205 -11.73 7.76 -23.99
C LEU A 205 -10.32 8.06 -23.50
N HIS A 206 -10.16 8.07 -22.19
CA HIS A 206 -8.83 8.02 -21.57
C HIS A 206 -8.33 6.57 -21.53
N TYR A 207 -7.05 6.36 -21.78
CA TYR A 207 -6.43 5.04 -21.75
C TYR A 207 -4.94 5.13 -21.40
N GLY A 208 -4.37 4.02 -20.93
CA GLY A 208 -2.93 3.82 -20.77
C GLY A 208 -2.50 2.54 -21.47
N MET A 209 -1.24 2.48 -21.89
CA MET A 209 -0.65 1.37 -22.64
C MET A 209 0.69 0.93 -22.05
N PHE A 210 0.88 -0.36 -21.96
CA PHE A 210 2.15 -1.00 -21.58
C PHE A 210 2.13 -2.44 -22.09
N GLY A 211 3.28 -3.09 -22.19
CA GLY A 211 3.29 -4.51 -22.60
C GLY A 211 4.64 -4.99 -23.09
N HIS A 212 4.59 -6.08 -23.85
CA HIS A 212 5.71 -6.88 -24.32
C HIS A 212 5.87 -6.69 -25.85
N VAL A 213 6.62 -5.68 -26.26
CA VAL A 213 6.72 -5.33 -27.70
C VAL A 213 7.48 -6.37 -28.51
N ASP A 214 8.35 -7.14 -27.88
CA ASP A 214 9.06 -8.28 -28.50
C ASP A 214 8.10 -9.42 -28.88
N ALA A 215 7.00 -9.58 -28.13
CA ALA A 215 5.92 -10.53 -28.42
C ALA A 215 4.76 -9.90 -29.21
N GLY A 216 4.82 -8.60 -29.52
CA GLY A 216 3.73 -7.87 -30.15
C GLY A 216 2.47 -7.71 -29.31
N VAL A 217 2.58 -7.84 -27.96
CA VAL A 217 1.47 -7.79 -27.01
C VAL A 217 1.43 -6.43 -26.33
N LEU A 218 0.26 -5.79 -26.35
CA LEU A 218 0.00 -4.58 -25.59
C LEU A 218 -1.27 -4.67 -24.75
N HIS A 219 -1.14 -4.22 -23.52
CA HIS A 219 -2.26 -4.07 -22.56
C HIS A 219 -2.81 -2.65 -22.68
N VAL A 220 -3.90 -2.52 -23.41
CA VAL A 220 -4.59 -1.26 -23.63
C VAL A 220 -5.79 -1.21 -22.71
N ARG A 221 -5.86 -0.22 -21.82
CA ARG A 221 -6.91 -0.12 -20.80
C ARG A 221 -7.73 1.17 -20.94
N PRO A 222 -8.80 1.14 -21.74
CA PRO A 222 -9.73 2.26 -21.81
C PRO A 222 -10.46 2.45 -20.49
N ALA A 223 -10.69 3.71 -20.13
CA ALA A 223 -11.44 4.06 -18.92
C ALA A 223 -12.91 4.24 -19.24
N LEU A 224 -13.77 3.49 -18.53
CA LEU A 224 -15.23 3.56 -18.64
C LEU A 224 -15.85 3.64 -17.25
N ASP A 225 -16.99 4.33 -17.15
CA ASP A 225 -17.87 4.26 -15.98
C ASP A 225 -18.90 3.13 -16.16
N MET A 226 -18.67 2.01 -15.48
CA MET A 226 -19.55 0.85 -15.53
C MET A 226 -20.87 1.05 -14.75
N CYS A 227 -21.03 2.18 -14.06
CA CYS A 227 -22.33 2.60 -13.51
C CYS A 227 -23.20 3.36 -14.52
N ASP A 228 -22.61 3.85 -15.61
CA ASP A 228 -23.32 4.49 -16.71
C ASP A 228 -23.73 3.45 -17.78
N PRO A 229 -25.05 3.22 -18.01
CA PRO A 229 -25.52 2.26 -19.00
C PRO A 229 -25.04 2.55 -20.43
N GLU A 230 -24.84 3.82 -20.79
CA GLU A 230 -24.39 4.17 -22.14
C GLU A 230 -22.90 3.84 -22.32
N GLN A 231 -22.09 4.08 -21.30
CA GLN A 231 -20.67 3.67 -21.32
C GLN A 231 -20.50 2.14 -21.27
N GLU A 232 -21.39 1.42 -20.59
CA GLU A 232 -21.40 -0.05 -20.65
C GLU A 232 -21.63 -0.57 -22.07
N LYS A 233 -22.51 0.04 -22.84
CA LYS A 233 -22.76 -0.32 -24.26
C LYS A 233 -21.52 -0.12 -25.14
N LEU A 234 -20.67 0.88 -24.81
CA LEU A 234 -19.40 1.10 -25.51
C LEU A 234 -18.47 -0.09 -25.39
N LEU A 235 -18.53 -0.84 -24.28
CA LEU A 235 -17.70 -2.03 -24.08
C LEU A 235 -17.92 -3.05 -25.20
N ARG A 236 -19.17 -3.35 -25.57
CA ARG A 236 -19.52 -4.22 -26.70
C ARG A 236 -19.02 -3.63 -28.03
N THR A 237 -19.36 -2.37 -28.28
CA THR A 237 -19.01 -1.69 -29.54
C THR A 237 -17.49 -1.67 -29.76
N LEU A 238 -16.72 -1.36 -28.72
CA LEU A 238 -15.26 -1.32 -28.78
C LEU A 238 -14.66 -2.71 -28.91
N SER A 239 -15.18 -3.71 -28.17
CA SER A 239 -14.70 -5.08 -28.27
C SER A 239 -14.81 -5.61 -29.69
N ASP A 240 -15.98 -5.45 -30.33
CA ASP A 240 -16.22 -5.89 -31.70
C ASP A 240 -15.29 -5.19 -32.71
N LYS A 241 -15.05 -3.89 -32.54
CA LYS A 241 -14.13 -3.13 -33.40
C LYS A 241 -12.68 -3.54 -33.21
N VAL A 242 -12.26 -3.80 -31.96
CA VAL A 242 -10.90 -4.25 -31.65
C VAL A 242 -10.65 -5.64 -32.21
N VAL A 243 -11.63 -6.56 -32.15
CA VAL A 243 -11.52 -7.89 -32.79
C VAL A 243 -11.23 -7.76 -34.27
N LYS A 244 -12.02 -6.94 -35.01
CA LYS A 244 -11.82 -6.70 -36.45
C LYS A 244 -10.49 -6.04 -36.75
N LEU A 245 -10.08 -5.06 -35.94
CA LEU A 245 -8.80 -4.40 -36.09
C LEU A 245 -7.62 -5.37 -35.86
N THR A 246 -7.70 -6.20 -34.83
CA THR A 246 -6.67 -7.21 -34.54
C THR A 246 -6.57 -8.24 -35.68
N ALA A 247 -7.67 -8.70 -36.20
CA ALA A 247 -7.71 -9.62 -37.35
C ALA A 247 -7.12 -8.98 -38.61
N LYS A 248 -7.37 -7.68 -38.87
CA LYS A 248 -6.78 -6.91 -39.99
C LYS A 248 -5.25 -6.98 -39.98
N TYR A 249 -4.63 -6.95 -38.81
CA TYR A 249 -3.19 -6.99 -38.65
C TYR A 249 -2.63 -8.41 -38.41
N GLY A 250 -3.43 -9.45 -38.67
CA GLY A 250 -3.02 -10.85 -38.51
C GLY A 250 -2.77 -11.28 -37.09
N GLY A 251 -3.41 -10.61 -36.15
CA GLY A 251 -3.23 -10.82 -34.71
C GLY A 251 -4.25 -11.75 -34.08
N LEU A 252 -4.12 -11.93 -32.77
CA LEU A 252 -5.04 -12.69 -31.93
C LEU A 252 -5.47 -11.86 -30.69
N MET A 253 -6.65 -12.18 -30.16
CA MET A 253 -7.33 -11.41 -29.11
C MET A 253 -6.88 -11.71 -27.68
N TRP A 254 -6.03 -12.68 -27.49
CA TRP A 254 -5.54 -13.16 -26.20
C TRP A 254 -4.08 -13.61 -26.32
N GLY A 255 -3.15 -12.68 -26.09
CA GLY A 255 -1.71 -12.90 -26.24
C GLY A 255 -1.18 -13.82 -25.15
N GLU A 256 -1.42 -13.50 -23.89
CA GLU A 256 -0.88 -14.19 -22.72
C GLU A 256 -1.92 -14.46 -21.62
N HIS A 257 -3.02 -13.73 -21.58
CA HIS A 257 -4.08 -13.91 -20.59
C HIS A 257 -5.12 -14.93 -21.06
N GLY A 258 -5.96 -15.43 -20.14
CA GLY A 258 -7.09 -16.29 -20.48
C GLY A 258 -8.17 -15.54 -21.29
N LYS A 259 -8.96 -16.31 -22.09
CA LYS A 259 -10.01 -15.74 -22.94
C LYS A 259 -11.10 -15.04 -22.12
N GLY A 260 -11.48 -15.61 -20.99
CA GLY A 260 -12.50 -15.03 -20.12
C GLY A 260 -13.78 -14.70 -20.89
N TYR A 261 -14.31 -13.48 -20.74
CA TYR A 261 -15.50 -13.00 -21.46
C TYR A 261 -15.31 -12.87 -22.98
N ARG A 262 -14.07 -12.84 -23.48
CA ARG A 262 -13.74 -12.83 -24.91
C ARG A 262 -13.86 -14.19 -25.58
N SER A 263 -14.26 -15.23 -24.84
CA SER A 263 -14.53 -16.58 -25.39
C SER A 263 -15.57 -16.59 -26.49
N GLU A 264 -16.52 -15.66 -26.48
CA GLU A 264 -17.55 -15.51 -27.54
C GLU A 264 -16.98 -15.25 -28.94
N TYR A 265 -15.77 -14.69 -29.04
CA TYR A 265 -15.07 -14.49 -30.31
C TYR A 265 -14.29 -15.71 -30.80
N GLY A 266 -14.30 -16.80 -30.02
CA GLY A 266 -13.64 -18.06 -30.38
C GLY A 266 -14.12 -18.68 -31.67
N PRO A 267 -15.45 -18.82 -31.94
CA PRO A 267 -15.97 -19.33 -33.18
C PRO A 267 -15.50 -18.56 -34.44
N GLU A 268 -15.51 -17.21 -34.36
CA GLU A 268 -15.03 -16.36 -35.44
C GLU A 268 -13.51 -16.53 -35.68
N PHE A 269 -12.73 -16.58 -34.59
CA PHE A 269 -11.27 -16.68 -34.68
C PHE A 269 -10.80 -18.05 -35.22
N PHE A 270 -11.35 -19.15 -34.70
CA PHE A 270 -10.93 -20.51 -35.10
C PHE A 270 -11.59 -21.00 -36.39
N GLY A 271 -12.71 -20.42 -36.74
CA GLY A 271 -13.60 -20.93 -37.80
C GLY A 271 -14.38 -22.17 -37.36
N GLU A 272 -15.40 -22.53 -38.13
CA GLU A 272 -16.37 -23.58 -37.77
C GLU A 272 -15.69 -24.95 -37.51
N GLN A 273 -14.78 -25.32 -38.40
CA GLN A 273 -14.11 -26.63 -38.32
C GLN A 273 -13.32 -26.81 -37.04
N LEU A 274 -12.35 -25.91 -36.78
CA LEU A 274 -11.49 -26.03 -35.59
C LEU A 274 -12.27 -25.81 -34.30
N PHE A 275 -13.24 -24.89 -34.30
CA PHE A 275 -14.08 -24.67 -33.13
C PHE A 275 -14.94 -25.90 -32.80
N THR A 276 -15.44 -26.61 -33.81
CA THR A 276 -16.16 -27.89 -33.64
C THR A 276 -15.26 -28.95 -33.02
N GLU A 277 -13.97 -29.05 -33.43
CA GLU A 277 -13.03 -29.99 -32.82
C GLU A 277 -12.74 -29.63 -31.35
N LEU A 278 -12.60 -28.34 -31.01
CA LEU A 278 -12.49 -27.93 -29.62
C LEU A 278 -13.69 -28.36 -28.77
N ARG A 279 -14.91 -28.21 -29.31
CA ARG A 279 -16.14 -28.66 -28.64
C ARG A 279 -16.20 -30.16 -28.44
N LYS A 280 -15.73 -30.96 -29.41
CA LYS A 280 -15.59 -32.39 -29.27
C LYS A 280 -14.61 -32.79 -28.18
N ILE A 281 -13.43 -32.13 -28.13
CA ILE A 281 -12.44 -32.31 -27.06
C ILE A 281 -13.07 -31.99 -25.69
N LYS A 282 -13.75 -30.87 -25.59
CA LYS A 282 -14.46 -30.47 -24.37
C LYS A 282 -15.47 -31.54 -23.93
N ALA A 283 -16.24 -32.11 -24.87
CA ALA A 283 -17.23 -33.14 -24.58
C ALA A 283 -16.61 -34.44 -24.07
N VAL A 284 -15.39 -34.81 -24.52
CA VAL A 284 -14.67 -35.98 -24.04
C VAL A 284 -14.21 -35.81 -22.58
N PHE A 285 -13.73 -34.65 -22.22
CA PHE A 285 -13.22 -34.38 -20.86
C PHE A 285 -14.33 -33.97 -19.87
N ASP A 286 -15.27 -33.19 -20.29
CA ASP A 286 -16.31 -32.59 -19.43
C ASP A 286 -17.67 -32.54 -20.16
N PRO A 287 -18.31 -33.70 -20.38
CA PRO A 287 -19.57 -33.79 -21.13
C PRO A 287 -20.73 -33.04 -20.47
N LEU A 288 -20.65 -32.79 -19.14
CA LEU A 288 -21.68 -32.08 -18.38
C LEU A 288 -21.40 -30.59 -18.22
N ASN A 289 -20.35 -30.07 -18.87
CA ASN A 289 -19.94 -28.66 -18.82
C ASN A 289 -19.78 -28.08 -17.39
N LYS A 290 -19.18 -28.87 -16.47
CA LYS A 290 -18.97 -28.47 -15.07
C LYS A 290 -17.65 -27.71 -14.86
N MET A 291 -16.67 -27.90 -15.74
CA MET A 291 -15.35 -27.31 -15.66
C MET A 291 -15.33 -25.96 -16.40
N ASN A 292 -15.35 -24.87 -15.63
CA ASN A 292 -15.31 -23.49 -16.15
C ASN A 292 -16.31 -23.24 -17.30
N PRO A 293 -17.61 -23.43 -17.07
CA PRO A 293 -18.64 -23.42 -18.12
C PRO A 293 -18.65 -22.10 -18.91
N GLY A 294 -18.85 -22.22 -20.22
CA GLY A 294 -18.90 -21.08 -21.12
C GLY A 294 -17.55 -20.41 -21.45
N LYS A 295 -16.44 -20.92 -20.91
CA LYS A 295 -15.08 -20.44 -21.22
C LYS A 295 -14.47 -21.30 -22.33
N ILE A 296 -13.77 -20.68 -23.25
CA ILE A 296 -13.16 -21.28 -24.46
C ILE A 296 -14.22 -21.86 -25.40
N CYS A 297 -14.89 -22.93 -25.02
CA CYS A 297 -15.97 -23.57 -25.76
C CYS A 297 -16.90 -24.35 -24.82
N THR A 298 -18.08 -24.74 -25.32
CA THR A 298 -19.02 -25.68 -24.69
C THR A 298 -18.92 -27.05 -25.33
N PRO A 299 -19.31 -28.15 -24.65
CA PRO A 299 -19.37 -29.49 -25.26
C PRO A 299 -20.23 -29.49 -26.55
N ILE A 300 -19.91 -30.36 -27.51
CA ILE A 300 -20.55 -30.37 -28.81
C ILE A 300 -22.07 -30.55 -28.73
N ASP A 301 -22.53 -31.35 -27.78
CA ASP A 301 -23.96 -31.66 -27.57
C ASP A 301 -24.63 -30.72 -26.55
N SER A 302 -23.90 -29.70 -26.04
CA SER A 302 -24.46 -28.73 -25.10
C SER A 302 -25.18 -27.60 -25.82
N THR A 303 -26.32 -27.20 -25.25
CA THR A 303 -27.07 -25.98 -25.66
C THR A 303 -26.66 -24.74 -24.88
N GLU A 304 -25.75 -24.88 -23.91
CA GLU A 304 -25.26 -23.75 -23.13
C GLU A 304 -24.42 -22.81 -24.00
N GLN A 305 -24.54 -21.52 -23.71
CA GLN A 305 -23.89 -20.46 -24.47
C GLN A 305 -22.47 -20.21 -23.95
N LEU A 306 -21.63 -19.61 -24.77
CA LEU A 306 -20.37 -19.00 -24.33
C LEU A 306 -20.66 -17.79 -23.48
N VAL A 307 -19.75 -17.48 -22.55
CA VAL A 307 -19.79 -16.22 -21.83
C VAL A 307 -19.61 -15.06 -22.80
N SER A 308 -20.31 -13.97 -22.55
CA SER A 308 -20.37 -12.80 -23.42
C SER A 308 -19.76 -11.57 -22.77
N VAL A 309 -19.26 -10.64 -23.59
CA VAL A 309 -18.84 -9.31 -23.11
C VAL A 309 -20.03 -8.48 -22.59
N ASP A 310 -21.26 -8.90 -22.84
CA ASP A 310 -22.48 -8.29 -22.28
C ASP A 310 -22.91 -8.89 -20.94
N ASP A 311 -22.30 -10.00 -20.51
CA ASP A 311 -22.61 -10.61 -19.22
C ASP A 311 -22.26 -9.68 -18.05
N THR A 312 -22.99 -9.85 -16.94
CA THR A 312 -22.83 -9.04 -15.71
C THR A 312 -21.39 -8.96 -15.25
N LYS A 313 -20.85 -7.75 -15.16
CA LYS A 313 -19.48 -7.46 -14.73
C LYS A 313 -19.40 -7.10 -13.25
N ARG A 314 -18.21 -7.17 -12.71
CA ARG A 314 -17.91 -6.63 -11.38
C ARG A 314 -18.30 -5.15 -11.31
N GLY A 315 -18.98 -4.77 -10.24
CA GLY A 315 -19.46 -3.40 -10.04
C GLY A 315 -20.83 -3.10 -10.64
N PHE A 316 -21.42 -4.04 -11.38
CA PHE A 316 -22.77 -3.86 -11.92
C PHE A 316 -23.79 -3.45 -10.85
N PHE A 317 -23.76 -4.09 -9.69
CA PHE A 317 -24.68 -3.79 -8.59
C PHE A 317 -24.35 -2.48 -7.85
N ASP A 318 -23.16 -1.90 -8.07
CA ASP A 318 -22.80 -0.60 -7.47
C ASP A 318 -23.63 0.56 -8.02
N ARG A 319 -24.33 0.36 -9.15
CA ARG A 319 -25.35 1.29 -9.67
C ARG A 319 -26.48 1.55 -8.68
N GLN A 320 -26.73 0.62 -7.77
CA GLN A 320 -27.74 0.72 -6.73
C GLN A 320 -27.28 1.58 -5.53
N ILE A 321 -26.01 1.99 -5.51
CA ILE A 321 -25.45 2.88 -4.48
C ILE A 321 -25.51 4.31 -5.03
N PRO A 322 -26.09 5.29 -4.30
CA PRO A 322 -26.13 6.69 -4.72
C PRO A 322 -24.73 7.26 -5.00
N VAL A 323 -24.61 8.14 -5.97
CA VAL A 323 -23.31 8.75 -6.36
C VAL A 323 -22.65 9.43 -5.18
N THR A 324 -23.41 10.21 -4.40
CA THR A 324 -22.91 10.89 -3.20
C THR A 324 -22.33 9.92 -2.15
N VAL A 325 -22.93 8.74 -2.01
CA VAL A 325 -22.43 7.68 -1.12
C VAL A 325 -21.17 7.04 -1.69
N LYS A 326 -21.15 6.79 -3.01
CA LYS A 326 -19.93 6.26 -3.69
C LYS A 326 -18.75 7.20 -3.51
N ASP A 327 -18.93 8.49 -3.74
CA ASP A 327 -17.90 9.51 -3.59
C ASP A 327 -17.40 9.58 -2.13
N SER A 328 -18.32 9.57 -1.18
CA SER A 328 -17.99 9.60 0.24
C SER A 328 -17.25 8.35 0.75
N PHE A 329 -17.48 7.17 0.12
CA PHE A 329 -16.82 5.91 0.44
C PHE A 329 -15.86 5.45 -0.68
N SER A 330 -15.32 6.39 -1.46
CA SER A 330 -14.42 6.11 -2.59
C SER A 330 -13.28 5.17 -2.23
N ALA A 331 -12.70 5.27 -1.04
CA ALA A 331 -11.68 4.37 -0.52
C ALA A 331 -12.06 2.87 -0.56
N ALA A 332 -13.37 2.54 -0.51
CA ALA A 332 -13.87 1.18 -0.68
C ALA A 332 -14.35 0.91 -2.12
N ILE A 333 -15.06 1.87 -2.70
CA ILE A 333 -15.67 1.76 -4.03
C ILE A 333 -14.60 1.60 -5.12
N ASP A 334 -13.51 2.35 -5.06
CA ASP A 334 -12.47 2.37 -6.08
C ASP A 334 -11.60 1.10 -6.14
N CYS A 335 -11.77 0.15 -5.22
CA CYS A 335 -11.03 -1.09 -5.27
C CYS A 335 -11.24 -1.82 -6.61
N ASN A 336 -10.22 -1.82 -7.48
CA ASN A 336 -10.26 -2.47 -8.80
C ASN A 336 -9.92 -3.97 -8.76
N GLY A 337 -9.60 -4.52 -7.58
CA GLY A 337 -9.31 -5.93 -7.40
C GLY A 337 -7.94 -6.41 -7.90
N ASN A 338 -6.95 -5.53 -8.06
CA ASN A 338 -5.60 -5.87 -8.55
C ASN A 338 -4.88 -6.97 -7.77
N GLY A 339 -5.31 -7.28 -6.55
CA GLY A 339 -4.81 -8.41 -5.78
C GLY A 339 -3.48 -8.22 -5.05
N LEU A 340 -2.82 -7.06 -5.12
CA LEU A 340 -1.57 -6.78 -4.39
C LEU A 340 -1.72 -6.99 -2.86
N CYS A 341 -2.93 -6.87 -2.35
CA CYS A 341 -3.23 -7.12 -0.94
C CYS A 341 -3.24 -8.62 -0.56
N PHE A 342 -3.17 -9.53 -1.51
CA PHE A 342 -2.98 -10.97 -1.28
C PHE A 342 -1.51 -11.40 -1.26
N ASN A 343 -0.62 -10.47 -1.09
CA ASN A 343 0.80 -10.73 -0.99
C ASN A 343 1.13 -11.59 0.24
N TYR A 344 1.69 -12.76 0.03
CA TYR A 344 2.11 -13.70 1.08
C TYR A 344 3.59 -13.56 1.47
N ASP A 345 4.33 -12.62 0.87
CA ASP A 345 5.69 -12.30 1.32
C ASP A 345 5.66 -11.83 2.78
N VAL A 346 6.26 -12.61 3.67
CA VAL A 346 6.26 -12.38 5.13
C VAL A 346 6.95 -11.08 5.52
N ASN A 347 7.82 -10.56 4.67
CA ASN A 347 8.56 -9.31 4.89
C ASN A 347 7.79 -8.07 4.39
N SER A 348 6.77 -8.24 3.56
CA SER A 348 5.94 -7.14 3.10
C SER A 348 4.99 -6.66 4.21
N PRO A 349 4.86 -5.35 4.47
CA PRO A 349 3.91 -4.83 5.44
C PRO A 349 2.45 -4.89 4.96
N MET A 350 2.20 -5.16 3.67
CA MET A 350 0.85 -5.19 3.10
C MET A 350 -0.01 -6.27 3.74
N CYS A 351 -1.13 -5.83 4.27
CA CYS A 351 -2.19 -6.56 4.95
C CYS A 351 -1.77 -7.77 5.82
N PRO A 352 -1.27 -7.53 7.03
CA PRO A 352 -0.91 -8.61 7.96
C PRO A 352 -2.11 -9.51 8.31
N SER A 353 -3.31 -8.96 8.42
CA SER A 353 -4.53 -9.71 8.74
C SER A 353 -4.80 -10.83 7.72
N SER A 354 -4.73 -10.53 6.43
CA SER A 354 -4.92 -11.51 5.37
C SER A 354 -3.84 -12.61 5.39
N LYS A 355 -2.58 -12.27 5.71
CA LYS A 355 -1.47 -13.22 5.79
C LYS A 355 -1.65 -14.27 6.87
N ILE A 356 -2.11 -13.84 8.04
CA ILE A 356 -2.23 -14.75 9.19
C ILE A 356 -3.50 -15.58 9.12
N THR A 357 -4.61 -15.01 8.67
CA THR A 357 -5.88 -15.72 8.59
C THR A 357 -5.99 -16.58 7.34
N LYS A 358 -5.23 -16.27 6.28
CA LYS A 358 -5.35 -16.87 4.94
C LYS A 358 -6.75 -16.73 4.33
N ASP A 359 -7.60 -15.90 4.91
CA ASP A 359 -8.95 -15.60 4.45
C ASP A 359 -8.96 -14.28 3.67
N ARG A 360 -9.45 -14.33 2.43
CA ARG A 360 -9.54 -13.17 1.54
C ARG A 360 -10.50 -12.09 2.04
N ARG A 361 -11.52 -12.42 2.83
CA ARG A 361 -12.41 -11.46 3.49
C ARG A 361 -11.63 -10.47 4.35
N HIS A 362 -10.53 -10.93 4.95
CA HIS A 362 -9.65 -10.13 5.81
C HIS A 362 -8.61 -9.32 5.03
N SER A 363 -8.63 -9.34 3.70
CA SER A 363 -7.79 -8.47 2.87
C SER A 363 -8.45 -7.10 2.64
N PRO A 364 -7.71 -6.08 2.22
CA PRO A 364 -8.29 -4.81 1.76
C PRO A 364 -9.36 -4.97 0.67
N LYS A 365 -9.11 -5.83 -0.33
CA LYS A 365 -10.10 -6.15 -1.37
C LYS A 365 -11.37 -6.78 -0.79
N GLY A 366 -11.22 -7.74 0.14
CA GLY A 366 -12.36 -8.41 0.78
C GLY A 366 -13.20 -7.42 1.58
N ARG A 367 -12.54 -6.60 2.42
CA ARG A 367 -13.23 -5.57 3.22
C ARG A 367 -13.89 -4.50 2.35
N ALA A 368 -13.26 -4.07 1.27
CA ALA A 368 -13.85 -3.15 0.30
C ALA A 368 -15.10 -3.76 -0.37
N GLY A 369 -15.03 -5.04 -0.75
CA GLY A 369 -16.19 -5.76 -1.29
C GLY A 369 -17.36 -5.87 -0.31
N LEU A 370 -17.06 -6.22 0.96
CA LEU A 370 -18.07 -6.27 2.02
C LEU A 370 -18.70 -4.88 2.27
N MET A 371 -17.91 -3.80 2.25
CA MET A 371 -18.45 -2.44 2.39
C MET A 371 -19.37 -2.07 1.23
N ARG A 372 -18.99 -2.36 -0.01
CA ARG A 372 -19.84 -2.09 -1.19
C ARG A 372 -21.18 -2.79 -1.09
N GLU A 373 -21.17 -4.07 -0.77
CA GLU A 373 -22.40 -4.84 -0.59
C GLU A 373 -23.24 -4.32 0.59
N TRP A 374 -22.61 -3.97 1.70
CA TRP A 374 -23.29 -3.38 2.83
C TRP A 374 -24.00 -2.05 2.49
N LEU A 375 -23.29 -1.14 1.80
CA LEU A 375 -23.85 0.13 1.33
C LEU A 375 -25.05 -0.08 0.41
N ARG A 376 -24.92 -1.03 -0.54
CA ARG A 376 -26.02 -1.40 -1.47
C ARG A 376 -27.24 -1.94 -0.73
N LEU A 377 -27.05 -2.80 0.27
CA LEU A 377 -28.15 -3.38 1.05
C LEU A 377 -28.83 -2.34 1.92
N LEU A 378 -28.09 -1.39 2.49
CA LEU A 378 -28.68 -0.29 3.25
C LEU A 378 -29.54 0.61 2.35
N GLU A 379 -29.05 0.97 1.17
CA GLU A 379 -29.83 1.74 0.20
C GLU A 379 -31.12 1.00 -0.19
N LYS A 380 -31.04 -0.32 -0.45
CA LYS A 380 -32.21 -1.15 -0.73
C LYS A 380 -33.23 -1.15 0.42
N GLN A 381 -32.76 -0.96 1.67
CA GLN A 381 -33.60 -0.83 2.86
C GLN A 381 -34.13 0.61 3.06
N GLY A 382 -33.80 1.54 2.17
CA GLY A 382 -34.18 2.95 2.28
C GLY A 382 -33.42 3.74 3.35
N VAL A 383 -32.20 3.29 3.74
CA VAL A 383 -31.36 3.97 4.72
C VAL A 383 -30.44 4.97 4.04
N ASP A 384 -30.67 6.26 4.25
CA ASP A 384 -29.69 7.30 3.88
C ASP A 384 -28.50 7.24 4.84
N ILE A 385 -27.41 6.65 4.38
CA ILE A 385 -26.23 6.38 5.20
C ILE A 385 -25.50 7.68 5.59
N LEU A 386 -25.48 8.68 4.73
CA LEU A 386 -24.79 9.95 4.99
C LEU A 386 -25.57 10.81 6.00
N ALA A 387 -26.89 10.85 5.87
CA ALA A 387 -27.75 11.50 6.85
C ALA A 387 -27.66 10.80 8.22
N LEU A 388 -27.64 9.47 8.26
CA LEU A 388 -27.47 8.68 9.47
C LEU A 388 -26.12 8.96 10.15
N GLU A 389 -25.01 8.96 9.39
CA GLU A 389 -23.66 9.25 9.91
C GLU A 389 -23.58 10.67 10.50
N ASN A 390 -24.15 11.65 9.81
CA ASN A 390 -24.21 13.02 10.29
C ASN A 390 -25.05 13.14 11.57
N ASP A 391 -26.22 12.49 11.63
CA ASP A 391 -27.07 12.48 12.80
C ASP A 391 -26.37 11.87 14.04
N ILE A 392 -25.70 10.71 13.88
CA ILE A 392 -24.94 10.05 14.95
C ILE A 392 -23.87 10.98 15.54
N ASN A 393 -23.19 11.73 14.72
CA ASN A 393 -22.10 12.63 15.14
C ASN A 393 -22.62 13.83 15.96
N HIS A 394 -23.92 14.12 15.90
CA HIS A 394 -24.56 15.25 16.58
C HIS A 394 -25.59 14.79 17.67
N TRP A 395 -25.56 13.54 18.09
CA TRP A 395 -26.52 13.03 19.09
C TRP A 395 -26.47 13.80 20.42
N SER A 396 -27.65 14.23 20.87
CA SER A 396 -27.83 14.75 22.22
C SER A 396 -27.72 13.63 23.27
N VAL A 397 -27.48 14.00 24.52
CA VAL A 397 -27.43 13.06 25.65
C VAL A 397 -28.74 12.25 25.76
N LYS A 398 -29.91 12.88 25.54
CA LYS A 398 -31.20 12.19 25.52
C LYS A 398 -31.26 11.12 24.41
N LYS A 399 -30.86 11.48 23.16
CA LYS A 399 -30.84 10.55 22.02
C LYS A 399 -29.87 9.39 22.25
N LEU A 400 -28.77 9.63 22.95
CA LEU A 400 -27.81 8.59 23.34
C LEU A 400 -28.43 7.60 24.33
N LEU A 401 -29.20 8.07 25.33
CA LEU A 401 -29.90 7.22 26.26
C LEU A 401 -31.01 6.41 25.59
N ASP A 402 -31.85 7.04 24.77
CA ASP A 402 -32.93 6.37 24.03
C ASP A 402 -32.34 5.29 23.08
N SER A 403 -31.19 5.58 22.43
CA SER A 403 -30.49 4.59 21.60
C SER A 403 -29.99 3.39 22.41
N THR A 404 -29.66 3.57 23.69
CA THR A 404 -29.17 2.47 24.53
C THR A 404 -30.26 1.43 24.77
N PHE A 405 -31.51 1.86 25.04
CA PHE A 405 -32.64 0.97 25.15
C PHE A 405 -32.95 0.24 23.84
N ALA A 406 -32.90 0.94 22.69
CA ALA A 406 -33.09 0.34 21.39
C ALA A 406 -32.02 -0.73 21.08
N LYS A 407 -30.75 -0.46 21.39
CA LYS A 407 -29.62 -1.41 21.22
C LYS A 407 -29.81 -2.67 22.09
N LEU A 408 -30.21 -2.52 23.32
CA LEU A 408 -30.48 -3.67 24.21
C LEU A 408 -31.65 -4.51 23.66
N LYS A 409 -32.71 -3.86 23.18
CA LYS A 409 -33.83 -4.54 22.55
C LYS A 409 -33.40 -5.35 21.33
N LEU A 410 -32.67 -4.74 20.39
CA LEU A 410 -32.12 -5.41 19.19
C LEU A 410 -31.17 -6.56 19.53
N THR A 411 -30.41 -6.45 20.62
CA THR A 411 -29.43 -7.48 20.99
C THR A 411 -30.06 -8.69 21.67
N PHE A 412 -31.08 -8.47 22.50
CA PHE A 412 -31.64 -9.52 23.38
C PHE A 412 -33.00 -10.04 22.93
N PHE A 413 -33.79 -9.25 22.21
CA PHE A 413 -35.18 -9.58 21.88
C PHE A 413 -35.44 -9.68 20.38
N ASP A 414 -34.90 -8.75 19.59
CA ASP A 414 -35.11 -8.67 18.12
C ASP A 414 -33.82 -9.02 17.40
N LYS A 415 -33.21 -10.16 17.73
CA LYS A 415 -31.99 -10.60 17.05
C LYS A 415 -32.27 -10.78 15.58
N ASN A 416 -31.81 -9.84 14.76
CA ASN A 416 -31.73 -10.01 13.31
C ASN A 416 -30.39 -10.70 12.98
N GLU A 417 -30.38 -12.03 13.07
CA GLU A 417 -29.20 -12.84 12.78
C GLU A 417 -28.77 -12.73 11.31
N ASP A 418 -29.70 -12.31 10.43
CA ASP A 418 -29.45 -12.12 8.99
C ASP A 418 -28.97 -10.70 8.63
N ASP A 419 -28.69 -9.84 9.62
CA ASP A 419 -28.15 -8.51 9.34
C ASP A 419 -26.69 -8.62 8.85
N PHE A 420 -26.49 -8.38 7.57
CA PHE A 420 -25.18 -8.41 6.92
C PHE A 420 -24.10 -7.53 7.59
N SER A 421 -24.53 -6.56 8.40
CA SER A 421 -23.61 -5.75 9.22
C SER A 421 -22.74 -6.60 10.17
N HIS A 422 -23.20 -7.78 10.59
CA HIS A 422 -22.44 -8.67 11.46
C HIS A 422 -21.25 -9.31 10.74
N GLU A 423 -21.43 -9.76 9.49
CA GLU A 423 -20.32 -10.29 8.67
C GLU A 423 -19.27 -9.21 8.37
N VAL A 424 -19.75 -8.01 8.06
CA VAL A 424 -18.85 -6.86 7.86
C VAL A 424 -18.08 -6.56 9.14
N MET A 425 -18.74 -6.57 10.31
CA MET A 425 -18.08 -6.31 11.60
C MET A 425 -17.04 -7.35 11.94
N GLU A 426 -17.30 -8.64 11.69
CA GLU A 426 -16.32 -9.72 11.87
C GLU A 426 -15.04 -9.43 11.07
N ALA A 427 -15.19 -9.13 9.78
CA ALA A 427 -14.05 -8.82 8.93
C ALA A 427 -13.31 -7.54 9.37
N MET A 428 -14.04 -6.52 9.85
CA MET A 428 -13.45 -5.24 10.28
C MET A 428 -12.73 -5.35 11.63
N GLN A 429 -13.18 -6.20 12.55
CA GLN A 429 -12.51 -6.42 13.84
C GLN A 429 -11.10 -6.99 13.67
N GLY A 430 -10.88 -7.88 12.69
CA GLY A 430 -9.57 -8.44 12.37
C GLY A 430 -8.58 -7.47 11.72
N CYS A 431 -8.98 -6.21 11.43
CA CYS A 431 -8.10 -5.21 10.82
C CYS A 431 -7.22 -4.53 11.88
N LEU A 432 -5.90 -4.54 11.67
CA LEU A 432 -4.93 -3.88 12.55
C LEU A 432 -4.92 -2.34 12.44
N ALA A 433 -5.63 -1.77 11.50
CA ALA A 433 -5.66 -0.33 11.23
C ALA A 433 -4.26 0.30 10.98
N CYS A 434 -3.34 -0.48 10.39
CA CYS A 434 -1.93 -0.11 10.18
C CYS A 434 -1.70 0.82 8.97
N LYS A 435 -2.73 1.13 8.18
CA LYS A 435 -2.68 1.98 6.96
C LYS A 435 -1.75 1.52 5.84
N ALA A 436 -1.14 0.36 5.90
CA ALA A 436 -0.31 -0.13 4.80
C ALA A 436 -1.07 -0.21 3.46
N CYS A 437 -2.37 -0.48 3.49
CA CYS A 437 -3.21 -0.48 2.29
C CYS A 437 -3.44 0.91 1.69
N ALA A 438 -3.42 1.98 2.49
CA ALA A 438 -3.59 3.35 1.99
C ALA A 438 -2.35 3.86 1.21
N SER A 439 -1.16 3.30 1.48
CA SER A 439 0.09 3.73 0.85
C SER A 439 0.68 2.72 -0.13
N GLN A 440 0.56 1.40 0.16
CA GLN A 440 1.13 0.35 -0.69
C GLN A 440 0.20 -0.08 -1.83
N CYS A 441 -1.11 0.12 -1.69
CA CYS A 441 -2.05 -0.12 -2.77
C CYS A 441 -2.00 1.02 -3.78
N PRO A 442 -1.82 0.76 -5.09
CA PRO A 442 -1.75 1.80 -6.11
C PRO A 442 -3.03 2.64 -6.21
N ILE A 443 -4.18 2.08 -5.85
CA ILE A 443 -5.47 2.79 -5.77
C ILE A 443 -5.84 3.24 -4.36
N LYS A 444 -4.91 3.19 -3.43
CA LYS A 444 -5.01 3.76 -2.07
C LYS A 444 -6.28 3.35 -1.31
N VAL A 445 -6.68 2.06 -1.39
CA VAL A 445 -7.81 1.51 -0.63
C VAL A 445 -7.54 1.69 0.87
N ASP A 446 -8.15 2.70 1.49
CA ASP A 446 -7.93 3.06 2.90
C ASP A 446 -8.93 2.34 3.81
N VAL A 447 -8.66 1.06 4.11
CA VAL A 447 -9.52 0.28 5.03
C VAL A 447 -9.68 0.94 6.40
N PRO A 448 -8.64 1.45 7.07
CA PRO A 448 -8.78 2.14 8.35
C PRO A 448 -9.79 3.29 8.36
N ASP A 449 -9.90 4.02 7.25
CA ASP A 449 -10.85 5.10 7.12
C ASP A 449 -12.30 4.59 7.11
N PHE A 450 -12.70 3.82 6.11
CA PHE A 450 -14.09 3.34 6.03
C PHE A 450 -14.44 2.36 7.17
N ARG A 451 -13.45 1.67 7.76
CA ARG A 451 -13.64 0.85 8.94
C ARG A 451 -14.08 1.67 10.15
N SER A 452 -13.45 2.80 10.41
CA SER A 452 -13.81 3.65 11.56
C SER A 452 -15.21 4.22 11.41
N ARG A 453 -15.62 4.61 10.20
CA ARG A 453 -16.97 5.05 9.85
C ARG A 453 -17.98 3.92 10.02
N PHE A 454 -17.70 2.74 9.50
CA PHE A 454 -18.54 1.56 9.67
C PHE A 454 -18.75 1.22 11.16
N ILE A 455 -17.68 1.19 11.95
CA ILE A 455 -17.77 0.88 13.40
C ILE A 455 -18.63 1.94 14.14
N ASN A 456 -18.50 3.21 13.77
CA ASN A 456 -19.34 4.27 14.33
C ASN A 456 -20.83 4.00 14.05
N ILE A 457 -21.18 3.71 12.82
CA ILE A 457 -22.55 3.42 12.38
C ILE A 457 -23.06 2.10 12.98
N TYR A 458 -22.26 1.04 12.97
CA TYR A 458 -22.62 -0.25 13.56
C TYR A 458 -23.01 -0.10 15.04
N HIS A 459 -22.22 0.61 15.81
CA HIS A 459 -22.49 0.86 17.22
C HIS A 459 -23.54 1.96 17.49
N SER A 460 -24.10 2.57 16.48
CA SER A 460 -25.35 3.31 16.64
C SER A 460 -26.56 2.38 16.83
N ARG A 461 -26.48 1.15 16.28
CA ARG A 461 -27.51 0.13 16.33
C ARG A 461 -27.26 -0.98 17.36
N TYR A 462 -25.99 -1.34 17.60
CA TYR A 462 -25.59 -2.46 18.48
C TYR A 462 -24.74 -1.98 19.65
N PRO A 463 -24.77 -2.68 20.82
CA PRO A 463 -23.95 -2.34 21.96
C PRO A 463 -22.46 -2.33 21.64
N ARG A 464 -21.74 -1.41 22.24
CA ARG A 464 -20.30 -1.30 22.11
C ARG A 464 -19.60 -2.03 23.25
N PRO A 465 -18.60 -2.88 22.98
CA PRO A 465 -17.86 -3.59 24.02
C PRO A 465 -17.15 -2.63 24.99
N LEU A 466 -17.08 -2.99 26.28
CA LEU A 466 -16.38 -2.19 27.30
C LEU A 466 -14.91 -1.92 26.95
N LYS A 467 -14.23 -2.90 26.32
CA LYS A 467 -12.85 -2.75 25.84
C LYS A 467 -12.67 -1.55 24.91
N ASP A 468 -13.65 -1.27 24.04
CA ASP A 468 -13.55 -0.16 23.09
C ASP A 468 -13.63 1.20 23.80
N HIS A 469 -14.45 1.29 24.86
CA HIS A 469 -14.48 2.49 25.71
C HIS A 469 -13.17 2.69 26.48
N LEU A 470 -12.57 1.62 27.01
CA LEU A 470 -11.27 1.72 27.70
C LEU A 470 -10.16 2.16 26.76
N VAL A 471 -10.08 1.56 25.56
CA VAL A 471 -9.10 1.93 24.55
C VAL A 471 -9.28 3.37 24.08
N ALA A 472 -10.50 3.80 23.79
CA ALA A 472 -10.78 5.18 23.36
C ALA A 472 -10.46 6.23 24.44
N ASN A 473 -10.40 5.83 25.71
CA ASN A 473 -10.06 6.69 26.83
C ASN A 473 -8.61 6.52 27.33
N VAL A 474 -7.75 5.79 26.63
CA VAL A 474 -6.37 5.57 27.07
C VAL A 474 -5.62 6.88 27.32
N GLU A 475 -5.88 7.91 26.52
CA GLU A 475 -5.27 9.24 26.63
C GLU A 475 -5.76 10.06 27.84
N ILE A 476 -6.83 9.63 28.49
CA ILE A 476 -7.32 10.17 29.77
C ILE A 476 -6.84 9.29 30.91
N LEU A 477 -6.90 7.97 30.74
CA LEU A 477 -6.57 7.01 31.79
C LEU A 477 -5.06 6.94 32.07
N ALA A 478 -4.21 6.95 31.03
CA ALA A 478 -2.77 6.84 31.21
C ALA A 478 -2.16 8.00 32.05
N PRO A 479 -2.50 9.28 31.81
CA PRO A 479 -2.07 10.38 32.68
C PRO A 479 -2.53 10.24 34.12
N LEU A 480 -3.76 9.76 34.33
CA LEU A 480 -4.31 9.54 35.69
C LEU A 480 -3.56 8.41 36.40
N MET A 481 -3.36 7.29 35.75
CA MET A 481 -2.61 6.14 36.29
C MET A 481 -1.15 6.50 36.57
N ALA A 482 -0.55 7.36 35.75
CA ALA A 482 0.84 7.81 35.93
C ALA A 482 1.07 8.71 37.16
N LYS A 483 0.02 9.15 37.88
CA LYS A 483 0.15 9.85 39.18
C LYS A 483 0.60 8.90 40.29
N ALA A 484 0.30 7.60 40.20
CA ALA A 484 0.71 6.57 41.17
C ALA A 484 1.21 5.29 40.46
N PRO A 485 2.27 5.38 39.62
CA PRO A 485 2.61 4.32 38.68
C PRO A 485 3.07 3.03 39.38
N LYS A 486 3.73 3.11 40.54
CA LYS A 486 4.15 1.92 41.30
C LYS A 486 2.96 1.12 41.81
N LEU A 487 1.95 1.79 42.36
CA LEU A 487 0.73 1.15 42.86
C LEU A 487 -0.05 0.52 41.71
N VAL A 488 -0.25 1.27 40.62
CA VAL A 488 -0.96 0.77 39.43
C VAL A 488 -0.24 -0.45 38.85
N ASN A 489 1.09 -0.37 38.67
CA ASN A 489 1.87 -1.49 38.14
C ASN A 489 1.81 -2.72 39.05
N SER A 490 1.77 -2.54 40.40
CA SER A 490 1.60 -3.67 41.32
C SER A 490 0.28 -4.38 41.12
N ILE A 491 -0.79 -3.63 40.88
CA ILE A 491 -2.13 -4.21 40.57
C ILE A 491 -2.12 -4.89 39.19
N LEU A 492 -1.61 -4.22 38.15
CA LEU A 492 -1.56 -4.75 36.79
C LEU A 492 -0.69 -6.01 36.67
N SER A 493 0.28 -6.19 37.55
CA SER A 493 1.15 -7.38 37.57
C SER A 493 0.55 -8.59 38.28
N LEU A 494 -0.62 -8.45 38.92
CA LEU A 494 -1.27 -9.56 39.59
C LEU A 494 -1.88 -10.54 38.57
N LYS A 495 -1.56 -11.82 38.67
CA LYS A 495 -2.17 -12.87 37.83
C LYS A 495 -3.72 -12.90 37.94
N ALA A 496 -4.27 -12.51 39.10
CA ALA A 496 -5.69 -12.41 39.31
C ALA A 496 -6.31 -11.28 38.48
N TYR A 497 -5.65 -10.13 38.39
CA TYR A 497 -6.06 -9.03 37.52
C TYR A 497 -6.06 -9.46 36.04
N ASP A 498 -4.99 -10.09 35.59
CA ASP A 498 -4.84 -10.52 34.17
C ASP A 498 -5.97 -11.49 33.79
N LYS A 499 -6.25 -12.51 34.62
CA LYS A 499 -7.38 -13.44 34.43
C LYS A 499 -8.76 -12.75 34.46
N LEU A 500 -8.95 -11.78 35.37
CA LEU A 500 -10.19 -11.03 35.44
C LEU A 500 -10.38 -10.16 34.21
N SER A 501 -9.36 -9.41 33.82
CA SER A 501 -9.35 -8.57 32.61
C SER A 501 -9.62 -9.38 31.35
N GLU A 502 -8.98 -10.53 31.22
CA GLU A 502 -9.18 -11.47 30.10
C GLU A 502 -10.65 -11.94 30.03
N LYS A 503 -11.25 -12.29 31.17
CA LYS A 503 -12.61 -12.85 31.23
C LYS A 503 -13.71 -11.80 31.07
N THR A 504 -13.52 -10.62 31.64
CA THR A 504 -14.57 -9.57 31.72
C THR A 504 -14.47 -8.55 30.60
N ILE A 505 -13.25 -8.16 30.25
CA ILE A 505 -12.96 -7.09 29.27
C ILE A 505 -12.47 -7.69 27.94
N GLY A 506 -11.85 -8.87 27.98
CA GLY A 506 -11.19 -9.48 26.82
C GLY A 506 -9.84 -8.84 26.50
N TYR A 507 -9.14 -8.31 27.53
CA TYR A 507 -7.85 -7.65 27.39
C TYR A 507 -6.77 -8.42 28.16
N VAL A 508 -5.63 -8.64 27.55
CA VAL A 508 -4.53 -9.48 28.07
C VAL A 508 -3.20 -8.76 28.06
N ASN A 509 -2.32 -9.08 29.01
CA ASN A 509 -0.96 -8.57 29.09
C ASN A 509 -0.89 -7.03 29.05
N THR A 510 -1.64 -6.35 29.88
CA THR A 510 -1.67 -4.88 29.97
C THR A 510 -0.26 -4.32 30.17
N PRO A 511 0.22 -3.37 29.36
CA PRO A 511 1.55 -2.81 29.49
C PRO A 511 1.69 -2.03 30.81
N LEU A 512 2.86 -2.12 31.44
CA LEU A 512 3.16 -1.42 32.69
C LEU A 512 3.59 0.01 32.40
N LEU A 513 3.23 0.94 33.28
CA LEU A 513 3.63 2.33 33.22
C LEU A 513 5.15 2.48 33.49
N SER A 514 5.75 3.49 32.90
CA SER A 514 7.15 3.84 33.14
C SER A 514 7.41 4.24 34.60
N VAL A 515 8.44 3.68 35.20
CA VAL A 515 8.94 4.05 36.53
C VAL A 515 10.47 4.19 36.42
N PRO A 516 11.00 5.41 36.60
CA PRO A 516 10.36 6.69 36.92
C PRO A 516 9.48 7.22 35.75
N THR A 517 8.50 8.06 36.06
CA THR A 517 7.67 8.72 35.04
C THR A 517 8.47 9.76 34.24
N LEU A 518 8.03 10.09 33.02
CA LEU A 518 8.64 11.11 32.19
C LEU A 518 8.78 12.44 32.91
N THR A 519 7.72 12.90 33.60
CA THR A 519 7.76 14.14 34.39
C THR A 519 8.83 14.11 35.49
N SER A 520 9.03 12.96 36.14
CA SER A 520 10.07 12.80 37.16
C SER A 520 11.48 12.83 36.55
N GLN A 521 11.65 12.20 35.38
CA GLN A 521 12.95 12.19 34.67
C GLN A 521 13.31 13.61 34.19
N VAL A 522 12.38 14.32 33.55
CA VAL A 522 12.55 15.70 33.07
C VAL A 522 12.90 16.66 34.21
N LYS A 523 12.19 16.55 35.35
CA LYS A 523 12.46 17.36 36.52
C LYS A 523 13.83 17.07 37.12
N LYS A 524 14.21 15.78 37.22
CA LYS A 524 15.52 15.38 37.73
C LYS A 524 16.68 15.85 36.84
N ALA A 525 16.49 15.85 35.54
CA ALA A 525 17.48 16.31 34.57
C ALA A 525 17.59 17.86 34.50
N GLY A 526 16.68 18.60 35.13
CA GLY A 526 16.71 20.07 35.15
C GLY A 526 16.34 20.76 33.87
N TYR A 527 15.56 20.09 32.97
CA TYR A 527 15.09 20.72 31.74
C TYR A 527 14.12 21.85 32.01
N SER A 528 14.15 22.87 31.14
CA SER A 528 13.23 24.01 31.20
C SER A 528 11.78 23.57 31.01
N GLY A 529 10.88 24.09 31.85
CA GLY A 529 9.45 23.86 31.70
C GLY A 529 8.85 24.64 30.51
N PHE A 530 7.73 24.18 30.00
CA PHE A 530 6.99 24.88 28.96
C PHE A 530 6.39 26.18 29.52
N ASP A 531 6.72 27.30 28.88
CA ASP A 531 6.16 28.62 29.13
C ASP A 531 5.96 29.33 27.79
N LEU A 532 4.70 29.42 27.37
CA LEU A 532 4.35 30.02 26.08
C LEU A 532 4.71 31.52 25.98
N ALA A 533 4.48 32.28 27.06
CA ALA A 533 4.78 33.69 27.08
C ALA A 533 6.30 33.97 26.94
N LYS A 534 7.10 33.14 27.61
CA LYS A 534 8.56 33.16 27.47
C LYS A 534 8.98 32.88 26.03
N LEU A 535 8.43 31.82 25.39
CA LEU A 535 8.76 31.44 24.01
C LEU A 535 8.34 32.52 23.01
N GLN A 536 7.20 33.14 23.23
CA GLN A 536 6.72 34.31 22.41
C GLN A 536 7.62 35.53 22.53
N GLY A 537 8.21 35.74 23.69
CA GLY A 537 9.12 36.88 23.94
C GLY A 537 10.53 36.69 23.36
N LEU A 538 10.89 35.51 22.86
CA LEU A 538 12.19 35.24 22.24
C LEU A 538 12.26 35.87 20.84
N THR A 539 13.46 36.34 20.46
CA THR A 539 13.77 36.73 19.08
C THR A 539 13.85 35.47 18.17
N ASP A 540 13.69 35.67 16.86
CA ASP A 540 13.78 34.58 15.89
C ASP A 540 15.14 33.83 15.93
N ILE A 541 16.22 34.57 16.27
CA ILE A 541 17.54 33.97 16.44
C ILE A 541 17.54 33.05 17.66
N GLN A 542 17.02 33.52 18.80
CA GLN A 542 16.97 32.72 20.04
C GLN A 542 16.04 31.50 19.92
N ARG A 543 14.96 31.57 19.11
CA ARG A 543 14.05 30.47 18.91
C ARG A 543 14.70 29.27 18.21
N LYS A 544 15.74 29.49 17.41
CA LYS A 544 16.50 28.43 16.73
C LYS A 544 17.22 27.47 17.70
N ASP A 545 17.47 27.93 18.93
CA ASP A 545 18.12 27.10 19.97
C ASP A 545 17.13 26.11 20.63
N TYR A 546 15.84 26.16 20.30
CA TYR A 546 14.81 25.36 20.96
C TYR A 546 14.21 24.29 20.05
N VAL A 547 13.76 23.18 20.68
CA VAL A 547 12.99 22.11 20.04
C VAL A 547 11.82 21.73 20.95
N LEU A 548 10.60 21.70 20.41
CA LEU A 548 9.40 21.36 21.17
C LEU A 548 9.07 19.87 21.03
N ILE A 549 8.92 19.18 22.13
CA ILE A 549 8.58 17.74 22.15
C ILE A 549 7.08 17.58 22.36
N VAL A 550 6.41 17.08 21.34
CA VAL A 550 4.97 16.73 21.37
C VAL A 550 4.80 15.37 22.01
N GLN A 551 4.06 15.31 23.10
CA GLN A 551 3.81 14.08 23.83
C GLN A 551 2.76 13.19 23.16
N ASP A 552 2.93 11.88 23.23
CA ASP A 552 1.93 10.86 22.89
C ASP A 552 1.69 9.94 24.10
N PRO A 553 0.54 9.24 24.18
CA PRO A 553 0.20 8.43 25.35
C PRO A 553 1.12 7.24 25.55
N PHE A 554 1.69 6.70 24.50
CA PHE A 554 2.46 5.46 24.57
C PHE A 554 3.90 5.72 25.00
N THR A 555 4.62 6.60 24.34
CA THR A 555 6.01 6.90 24.70
C THR A 555 6.08 7.71 25.98
N SER A 556 5.14 8.62 26.27
CA SER A 556 5.19 9.44 27.49
C SER A 556 4.91 8.65 28.77
N PHE A 557 3.98 7.68 28.72
CA PHE A 557 3.54 6.98 29.95
C PHE A 557 4.03 5.54 30.06
N TYR A 558 4.34 4.86 28.96
CA TYR A 558 4.73 3.45 28.97
C TYR A 558 6.18 3.22 28.52
N ASP A 559 6.82 4.21 27.87
CA ASP A 559 8.20 4.14 27.40
C ASP A 559 8.93 5.49 27.54
N ALA A 560 8.86 6.07 28.74
CA ALA A 560 9.35 7.42 29.04
C ALA A 560 10.85 7.59 28.76
N ASN A 561 11.64 6.53 28.81
CA ASN A 561 13.07 6.58 28.50
C ASN A 561 13.33 7.01 27.06
N THR A 562 12.52 6.59 26.11
CA THR A 562 12.68 6.99 24.70
C THR A 562 12.53 8.50 24.51
N VAL A 563 11.53 9.13 25.15
CA VAL A 563 11.33 10.58 25.11
C VAL A 563 12.46 11.31 25.83
N HIS A 564 12.85 10.82 27.03
CA HIS A 564 13.95 11.40 27.79
C HIS A 564 15.27 11.32 27.04
N SER A 565 15.56 10.19 26.37
CA SER A 565 16.77 10.02 25.55
C SER A 565 16.80 10.99 24.36
N MET A 566 15.63 11.27 23.74
CA MET A 566 15.55 12.28 22.69
C MET A 566 15.85 13.68 23.24
N MET A 567 15.29 14.05 24.39
CA MET A 567 15.59 15.32 25.04
C MET A 567 17.09 15.43 25.40
N ALA A 568 17.68 14.36 25.90
CA ALA A 568 19.12 14.32 26.21
C ALA A 568 19.97 14.44 24.94
N LEU A 569 19.58 13.80 23.84
CA LEU A 569 20.25 13.92 22.54
C LEU A 569 20.20 15.36 22.02
N ILE A 570 19.03 15.99 22.04
CA ILE A 570 18.86 17.40 21.64
C ILE A 570 19.79 18.31 22.46
N LYS A 571 19.85 18.10 23.78
CA LYS A 571 20.74 18.88 24.65
C LYS A 571 22.22 18.65 24.32
N LYS A 572 22.60 17.40 24.01
CA LYS A 572 23.94 17.05 23.58
C LYS A 572 24.33 17.71 22.25
N LEU A 573 23.36 17.89 21.35
CA LEU A 573 23.53 18.61 20.09
C LEU A 573 23.53 20.15 20.26
N GLY A 574 23.54 20.67 21.50
CA GLY A 574 23.66 22.09 21.81
C GLY A 574 22.33 22.85 21.81
N LEU A 575 21.20 22.19 21.66
CA LEU A 575 19.87 22.79 21.64
C LEU A 575 19.10 22.55 22.94
N GLU A 576 18.05 23.34 23.18
CA GLU A 576 17.21 23.28 24.37
C GLU A 576 15.87 22.56 24.11
N PRO A 577 15.66 21.34 24.61
CA PRO A 577 14.41 20.63 24.45
C PRO A 577 13.35 21.13 25.43
N ILE A 578 12.16 21.44 24.96
CA ILE A 578 10.99 21.78 25.77
C ILE A 578 9.93 20.70 25.65
N LEU A 579 9.61 20.06 26.75
CA LEU A 579 8.51 19.09 26.79
C LEU A 579 7.18 19.85 26.84
N LEU A 580 6.34 19.73 25.80
CA LEU A 580 5.02 20.36 25.75
C LEU A 580 4.06 19.69 26.77
N PRO A 581 3.02 20.39 27.22
CA PRO A 581 1.94 19.76 27.99
C PRO A 581 1.31 18.62 27.18
N PHE A 582 0.96 17.52 27.87
CA PHE A 582 0.27 16.43 27.22
C PHE A 582 -1.10 16.88 26.70
N LYS A 583 -1.33 16.68 25.41
CA LYS A 583 -2.62 16.86 24.75
C LYS A 583 -3.02 15.56 24.05
N PRO A 584 -4.29 15.12 24.22
CA PRO A 584 -4.77 13.94 23.51
C PRO A 584 -4.65 14.09 21.99
N ASN A 585 -4.20 13.04 21.32
CA ASN A 585 -4.14 12.96 19.85
C ASN A 585 -5.47 12.43 19.25
N GLY A 586 -6.17 11.56 20.00
CA GLY A 586 -7.44 10.98 19.57
C GLY A 586 -7.33 9.77 18.65
N LYS A 587 -6.13 9.31 18.28
CA LYS A 587 -5.96 8.15 17.39
C LYS A 587 -6.74 6.92 17.85
N ALA A 588 -6.73 6.63 19.14
CA ALA A 588 -7.48 5.51 19.72
C ALA A 588 -9.00 5.67 19.56
N GLN A 589 -9.50 6.91 19.67
CA GLN A 589 -10.92 7.22 19.43
C GLN A 589 -11.29 6.97 17.96
N HIS A 590 -10.47 7.41 17.01
CA HIS A 590 -10.65 7.17 15.58
C HIS A 590 -10.71 5.68 15.26
N VAL A 591 -9.69 4.92 15.69
CA VAL A 591 -9.59 3.47 15.44
C VAL A 591 -10.77 2.69 16.00
N LYS A 592 -11.35 3.13 17.11
CA LYS A 592 -12.53 2.50 17.73
C LYS A 592 -13.86 3.13 17.27
N GLY A 593 -13.86 4.02 16.28
CA GLY A 593 -15.06 4.60 15.67
C GLY A 593 -15.83 5.55 16.62
N PHE A 594 -15.15 6.32 17.47
CA PHE A 594 -15.73 7.41 18.24
C PHE A 594 -15.49 8.74 17.51
N LEU A 595 -16.05 8.86 16.29
CA LEU A 595 -15.66 9.91 15.34
C LEU A 595 -15.99 11.33 15.82
N ALA A 596 -17.15 11.55 16.43
CA ALA A 596 -17.50 12.87 16.99
C ALA A 596 -16.52 13.31 18.09
N ARG A 597 -16.11 12.38 18.96
CA ARG A 597 -15.11 12.64 19.99
C ARG A 597 -13.74 12.89 19.42
N PHE A 598 -13.37 12.12 18.39
CA PHE A 598 -12.13 12.30 17.65
C PHE A 598 -12.06 13.69 17.01
N ALA A 599 -13.12 14.12 16.32
CA ALA A 599 -13.19 15.44 15.69
C ALA A 599 -13.01 16.59 16.72
N SER A 600 -13.66 16.48 17.90
CA SER A 600 -13.48 17.45 18.99
C SER A 600 -12.03 17.45 19.53
N THR A 601 -11.45 16.27 19.75
CA THR A 601 -10.06 16.14 20.19
C THR A 601 -9.09 16.70 19.15
N ALA A 602 -9.27 16.37 17.88
CA ALA A 602 -8.44 16.84 16.79
C ALA A 602 -8.50 18.38 16.65
N LYS A 603 -9.70 18.97 16.77
CA LYS A 603 -9.87 20.42 16.75
C LYS A 603 -9.08 21.09 17.86
N SER A 604 -9.26 20.66 19.11
CA SER A 604 -8.58 21.23 20.28
C SER A 604 -7.05 21.11 20.18
N SER A 605 -6.55 19.96 19.70
CA SER A 605 -5.11 19.76 19.54
C SER A 605 -4.55 20.53 18.36
N SER A 606 -5.30 20.69 17.26
CA SER A 606 -4.91 21.55 16.13
C SER A 606 -4.82 23.02 16.54
N GLU A 607 -5.77 23.53 17.30
CA GLU A 607 -5.73 24.91 17.81
C GLU A 607 -4.45 25.18 18.63
N PHE A 608 -4.10 24.26 19.54
CA PHE A 608 -2.88 24.35 20.33
C PHE A 608 -1.60 24.26 19.48
N LEU A 609 -1.53 23.31 18.54
CA LEU A 609 -0.35 23.12 17.70
C LEU A 609 -0.17 24.26 16.69
N ASN A 610 -1.26 24.83 16.15
CA ASN A 610 -1.18 26.01 15.29
C ASN A 610 -0.69 27.25 16.07
N GLN A 611 -1.07 27.42 17.33
CA GLN A 611 -0.53 28.48 18.18
C GLN A 611 0.99 28.37 18.35
N LEU A 612 1.50 27.14 18.48
CA LEU A 612 2.94 26.89 18.59
C LEU A 612 3.66 27.04 17.24
N ALA A 613 3.00 26.66 16.13
CA ALA A 613 3.57 26.79 14.79
C ALA A 613 3.94 28.24 14.44
N THR A 614 3.24 29.25 15.01
CA THR A 614 3.58 30.66 14.80
C THR A 614 4.94 31.07 15.39
N LEU A 615 5.54 30.22 16.22
CA LEU A 615 6.84 30.47 16.82
C LEU A 615 8.02 30.06 15.92
N ASP A 616 7.75 29.34 14.85
CA ASP A 616 8.76 28.74 13.94
C ASP A 616 9.83 27.89 14.69
N ILE A 617 9.43 27.25 15.80
CA ILE A 617 10.26 26.32 16.55
C ILE A 617 9.88 24.89 16.11
N PRO A 618 10.85 24.02 15.75
CA PRO A 618 10.54 22.65 15.35
C PRO A 618 9.76 21.88 16.41
N MET A 619 8.67 21.26 16.01
CA MET A 619 7.86 20.36 16.85
C MET A 619 8.16 18.90 16.50
N LEU A 620 8.45 18.08 17.50
CA LEU A 620 8.93 16.71 17.36
C LEU A 620 8.05 15.72 18.10
N GLY A 621 7.63 14.64 17.45
CA GLY A 621 6.93 13.50 18.05
C GLY A 621 7.72 12.19 17.90
N MET A 622 7.53 11.26 18.83
CA MET A 622 8.32 10.03 18.88
C MET A 622 7.69 8.81 18.22
N ASP A 623 6.37 8.67 18.30
CA ASP A 623 5.67 7.52 17.69
C ASP A 623 5.10 7.86 16.33
N ALA A 624 5.49 7.09 15.31
CA ALA A 624 5.09 7.33 13.92
C ALA A 624 3.57 7.26 13.72
N SER A 625 2.86 6.37 14.41
CA SER A 625 1.41 6.24 14.25
C SER A 625 0.66 7.45 14.79
N MET A 626 1.21 8.10 15.82
CA MET A 626 0.64 9.30 16.42
C MET A 626 0.95 10.55 15.61
N VAL A 627 2.20 10.72 15.16
CA VAL A 627 2.61 11.85 14.31
C VAL A 627 1.88 11.84 12.97
N LEU A 628 1.79 10.68 12.33
CA LEU A 628 1.08 10.55 11.04
C LEU A 628 -0.44 10.75 11.17
N CYS A 629 -1.02 10.58 12.35
CA CYS A 629 -2.40 10.94 12.61
C CYS A 629 -2.67 12.44 12.41
N TYR A 630 -1.74 13.30 12.82
CA TYR A 630 -1.84 14.75 12.57
C TYR A 630 -1.81 15.09 11.08
N ARG A 631 -1.10 14.29 10.26
CA ARG A 631 -0.92 14.54 8.82
C ARG A 631 -2.06 13.98 7.97
N ASP A 632 -2.71 12.89 8.38
CA ASP A 632 -3.73 12.19 7.58
C ASP A 632 -5.13 12.28 8.21
N GLU A 633 -5.39 11.64 9.36
CA GLU A 633 -6.73 11.60 9.93
C GLU A 633 -7.25 12.99 10.32
N TYR A 634 -6.37 13.87 10.79
CA TYR A 634 -6.75 15.25 11.10
C TYR A 634 -7.14 16.01 9.83
N THR A 635 -6.35 15.87 8.75
CA THR A 635 -6.64 16.51 7.46
C THR A 635 -7.99 16.04 6.90
N LYS A 636 -8.25 14.73 6.94
CA LYS A 636 -9.53 14.16 6.48
C LYS A 636 -10.72 14.61 7.34
N THR A 637 -10.51 14.80 8.65
CA THR A 637 -11.61 15.14 9.58
C THR A 637 -11.89 16.64 9.63
N LEU A 638 -10.87 17.47 9.56
CA LEU A 638 -10.97 18.91 9.78
C LEU A 638 -10.88 19.74 8.49
N GLY A 639 -10.33 19.17 7.41
CA GLY A 639 -10.01 19.92 6.19
C GLY A 639 -9.14 21.14 6.52
N ASP A 640 -9.47 22.29 5.96
CA ASP A 640 -8.73 23.54 6.17
C ASP A 640 -8.67 24.00 7.63
N LYS A 641 -9.63 23.55 8.46
CA LYS A 641 -9.65 23.86 9.91
C LYS A 641 -8.53 23.17 10.69
N ARG A 642 -7.79 22.24 10.06
CA ARG A 642 -6.58 21.66 10.65
C ARG A 642 -5.49 22.71 10.84
N GLY A 643 -5.34 23.62 9.90
CA GLY A 643 -4.24 24.61 9.86
C GLY A 643 -2.90 24.00 9.40
N GLU A 644 -1.85 24.82 9.46
CA GLU A 644 -0.56 24.55 8.81
C GLU A 644 0.53 23.96 9.74
N PHE A 645 0.20 23.64 10.99
CA PHE A 645 1.22 23.07 11.89
C PHE A 645 1.83 21.78 11.33
N ASN A 646 3.12 21.59 11.63
CA ASN A 646 3.85 20.39 11.26
C ASN A 646 4.55 19.78 12.48
N VAL A 647 4.33 18.47 12.73
CA VAL A 647 5.05 17.69 13.73
C VAL A 647 5.96 16.73 13.00
N LEU A 648 7.26 16.82 13.27
CA LEU A 648 8.30 15.98 12.66
C LEU A 648 8.51 14.70 13.45
N LEU A 649 8.91 13.64 12.78
CA LEU A 649 9.47 12.45 13.42
C LEU A 649 10.96 12.67 13.76
N ALA A 650 11.49 11.88 14.67
CA ALA A 650 12.86 12.00 15.12
C ALA A 650 13.89 11.99 13.97
N HIS A 651 13.73 11.09 13.00
CA HIS A 651 14.64 11.01 11.84
C HIS A 651 14.51 12.21 10.90
N GLU A 652 13.30 12.71 10.67
CA GLU A 652 13.08 13.88 9.81
C GLU A 652 13.80 15.12 10.39
N TRP A 653 13.63 15.32 11.69
CA TRP A 653 14.29 16.43 12.39
C TRP A 653 15.82 16.25 12.45
N LEU A 654 16.33 15.07 12.83
CA LEU A 654 17.77 14.81 12.89
C LEU A 654 18.43 14.99 11.51
N LEU A 655 17.78 14.51 10.44
CA LEU A 655 18.29 14.68 9.08
C LEU A 655 18.35 16.17 8.67
N SER A 656 17.33 16.95 9.05
CA SER A 656 17.33 18.40 8.82
C SER A 656 18.47 19.08 9.61
N PHE A 657 18.67 18.69 10.87
CA PHE A 657 19.71 19.23 11.73
C PHE A 657 21.11 18.98 11.17
N ILE A 658 21.46 17.74 10.83
CA ILE A 658 22.80 17.39 10.30
C ILE A 658 23.11 18.00 8.92
N LYS A 659 22.07 18.35 8.13
CA LYS A 659 22.24 19.08 6.86
C LYS A 659 22.58 20.56 7.07
N GLN A 660 22.12 21.17 8.17
CA GLN A 660 22.35 22.57 8.49
C GLN A 660 23.66 22.78 9.26
N ASP A 661 24.00 21.85 10.15
CA ASP A 661 25.20 21.90 11.00
C ASP A 661 26.16 20.76 10.65
N GLN A 662 27.14 21.04 9.77
CA GLN A 662 28.18 20.11 9.37
C GLN A 662 29.34 20.00 10.36
N THR A 663 29.34 20.82 11.43
CA THR A 663 30.45 20.92 12.39
C THR A 663 30.44 19.78 13.42
N PHE A 664 29.29 19.12 13.61
CA PHE A 664 29.14 18.05 14.57
C PHE A 664 29.63 16.70 14.00
N LYS A 665 30.96 16.58 13.81
CA LYS A 665 31.58 15.28 13.55
C LYS A 665 32.13 14.78 14.87
N ASN A 666 31.64 13.63 15.32
CA ASN A 666 32.24 12.93 16.45
C ASN A 666 33.44 12.12 15.91
N ASP A 667 34.63 12.29 16.50
CA ASP A 667 35.73 11.35 16.37
C ASP A 667 35.36 10.09 17.18
N VAL A 668 34.32 9.37 16.77
CA VAL A 668 34.04 8.05 17.35
C VAL A 668 35.17 7.15 16.89
N ASP A 669 35.96 6.67 17.85
CA ASP A 669 36.96 5.63 17.65
C ASP A 669 36.31 4.50 16.79
N ASP A 670 37.03 3.99 15.81
CA ASP A 670 36.61 3.06 14.76
C ASP A 670 36.06 1.72 15.30
N SER A 671 35.32 1.79 16.42
CA SER A 671 34.58 0.67 16.99
C SER A 671 33.39 0.35 16.08
N GLN A 672 33.54 -0.72 15.33
CA GLN A 672 32.57 -1.35 14.41
C GLN A 672 31.20 -1.68 15.07
N GLN A 673 30.53 -0.70 15.71
CA GLN A 673 29.18 -0.93 16.24
C GLN A 673 28.19 -0.93 15.09
N SER A 674 27.76 -2.12 14.69
CA SER A 674 26.70 -2.34 13.70
C SER A 674 25.38 -2.58 14.40
N PHE A 675 24.37 -1.82 14.01
CA PHE A 675 22.99 -1.94 14.49
C PHE A 675 22.07 -2.48 13.40
N LYS A 676 20.97 -3.09 13.82
CA LYS A 676 19.96 -3.68 12.96
C LYS A 676 18.62 -2.97 13.17
N LEU A 677 18.13 -2.26 12.15
CA LEU A 677 16.92 -1.45 12.20
C LEU A 677 15.68 -2.25 11.82
N PHE A 678 14.75 -2.34 12.74
CA PHE A 678 13.40 -2.88 12.56
C PHE A 678 12.41 -1.73 12.54
N SER A 679 12.09 -1.22 11.36
CA SER A 679 11.25 -0.04 11.21
C SER A 679 9.77 -0.32 11.51
N HIS A 680 9.08 0.66 12.10
CA HIS A 680 7.64 0.60 12.31
C HIS A 680 6.90 0.51 10.97
N CYS A 681 5.93 -0.40 10.87
CA CYS A 681 5.25 -0.66 9.60
C CYS A 681 4.56 0.59 9.01
N THR A 682 3.93 1.43 9.85
CA THR A 682 3.28 2.69 9.40
C THR A 682 4.31 3.71 8.92
N GLU A 683 5.45 3.85 9.62
CA GLU A 683 6.55 4.72 9.21
C GLU A 683 7.11 4.30 7.84
N LYS A 684 7.52 3.05 7.72
CA LYS A 684 8.08 2.46 6.50
C LYS A 684 7.13 2.55 5.29
N THR A 685 5.82 2.45 5.51
CA THR A 685 4.84 2.48 4.41
C THR A 685 4.41 3.89 4.02
N ALA A 686 4.33 4.81 4.96
CA ALA A 686 3.94 6.19 4.69
C ALA A 686 5.12 7.10 4.31
N LEU A 687 6.33 6.77 4.80
CA LEU A 687 7.56 7.52 4.59
C LEU A 687 8.62 6.61 3.97
N ALA A 688 8.59 6.44 2.67
CA ALA A 688 9.41 5.44 1.95
C ALA A 688 10.91 5.57 2.18
N ASN A 689 11.40 6.77 2.48
CA ASN A 689 12.82 7.05 2.70
C ASN A 689 13.26 6.97 4.16
N SER A 690 12.34 6.76 5.11
CA SER A 690 12.67 6.79 6.55
C SER A 690 13.83 5.88 6.95
N GLU A 691 13.89 4.67 6.37
CA GLU A 691 14.99 3.72 6.63
C GLU A 691 16.33 4.20 6.05
N ASN A 692 16.33 4.88 4.90
CA ASN A 692 17.55 5.50 4.33
C ASN A 692 18.00 6.70 5.15
N GLU A 693 17.02 7.50 5.60
CA GLU A 693 17.27 8.67 6.42
C GLU A 693 17.92 8.28 7.77
N TRP A 694 17.40 7.25 8.44
CA TRP A 694 18.04 6.68 9.62
C TRP A 694 19.47 6.19 9.33
N SER A 695 19.70 5.49 8.21
CA SER A 695 21.07 5.05 7.83
C SER A 695 22.00 6.23 7.60
N THR A 696 21.51 7.30 6.95
CA THR A 696 22.29 8.54 6.73
C THR A 696 22.66 9.20 8.05
N ILE A 697 21.72 9.27 9.01
CA ILE A 697 21.95 9.84 10.34
C ILE A 697 23.02 9.03 11.07
N PHE A 698 22.90 7.69 11.11
CA PHE A 698 23.88 6.85 11.79
C PHE A 698 25.28 6.97 11.17
N ASN A 699 25.36 6.96 9.83
CA ASN A 699 26.64 7.14 9.12
C ASN A 699 27.29 8.50 9.41
N HIS A 700 26.48 9.57 9.56
CA HIS A 700 27.00 10.89 9.94
C HIS A 700 27.71 10.87 11.31
N PHE A 701 27.21 10.07 12.24
CA PHE A 701 27.81 9.89 13.57
C PHE A 701 28.82 8.72 13.64
N GLY A 702 29.32 8.20 12.52
CA GLY A 702 30.32 7.13 12.47
C GLY A 702 29.81 5.73 12.83
N LEU A 703 28.48 5.51 12.82
CA LEU A 703 27.83 4.26 13.18
C LEU A 703 27.27 3.55 11.96
N THR A 704 27.27 2.22 11.96
CA THR A 704 26.68 1.41 10.89
C THR A 704 25.26 0.98 11.27
N LEU A 705 24.29 1.26 10.39
CA LEU A 705 22.90 0.84 10.55
C LEU A 705 22.43 0.02 9.35
N GLU A 706 22.15 -1.26 9.57
CA GLU A 706 21.63 -2.16 8.57
C GLU A 706 20.10 -2.29 8.69
N LYS A 707 19.40 -2.23 7.58
CA LYS A 707 17.94 -2.37 7.51
C LYS A 707 17.56 -3.83 7.55
N VAL A 708 16.66 -4.20 8.45
CA VAL A 708 16.09 -5.56 8.49
C VAL A 708 14.73 -5.55 7.82
N ASN A 709 14.61 -6.26 6.71
CA ASN A 709 13.35 -6.33 5.99
C ASN A 709 12.35 -7.24 6.73
N VAL A 710 11.38 -6.65 7.41
CA VAL A 710 10.33 -7.33 8.17
C VAL A 710 8.94 -6.83 7.80
N GLY A 711 7.95 -7.70 7.99
CA GLY A 711 6.53 -7.33 7.90
C GLY A 711 6.00 -6.71 9.20
N CYS A 712 4.74 -6.94 9.51
CA CYS A 712 4.10 -6.42 10.72
C CYS A 712 4.51 -7.23 11.97
N CYS A 713 4.80 -6.53 13.08
CA CYS A 713 5.09 -7.17 14.37
C CYS A 713 3.85 -7.78 15.06
N GLY A 714 2.64 -7.49 14.57
CA GLY A 714 1.38 -8.01 15.11
C GLY A 714 0.76 -7.22 16.27
N MET A 715 1.40 -6.17 16.82
CA MET A 715 0.85 -5.42 17.96
C MET A 715 -0.18 -4.39 17.55
N ALA A 716 0.15 -3.45 16.66
CA ALA A 716 -0.73 -2.38 16.17
C ALA A 716 -1.56 -1.69 17.29
N GLY A 717 -0.90 -0.90 18.10
CA GLY A 717 -1.52 -0.23 19.25
C GLY A 717 -2.03 -1.24 20.28
N THR A 718 -3.34 -1.32 20.45
CA THR A 718 -3.96 -2.22 21.42
C THR A 718 -4.43 -3.56 20.84
N TYR A 719 -4.36 -3.75 19.52
CA TYR A 719 -4.84 -4.95 18.82
C TYR A 719 -4.26 -6.24 19.41
N GLY A 720 -2.95 -6.29 19.62
CA GLY A 720 -2.25 -7.46 20.18
C GLY A 720 -2.59 -7.76 21.65
N HIS A 721 -3.19 -6.82 22.36
CA HIS A 721 -3.66 -6.99 23.73
C HIS A 721 -5.12 -7.48 23.82
N GLU A 722 -5.85 -7.52 22.71
CA GLU A 722 -7.19 -8.09 22.69
C GLU A 722 -7.13 -9.63 22.59
N LYS A 723 -7.80 -10.33 23.53
CA LYS A 723 -7.80 -11.80 23.59
C LYS A 723 -8.18 -12.44 22.24
N SER A 724 -9.19 -11.89 21.58
CA SER A 724 -9.66 -12.37 20.27
C SER A 724 -8.61 -12.30 19.16
N ASN A 725 -7.58 -11.46 19.33
CA ASN A 725 -6.54 -11.23 18.33
C ASN A 725 -5.17 -11.78 18.75
N LEU A 726 -5.08 -12.39 19.95
CA LEU A 726 -3.81 -12.80 20.55
C LEU A 726 -3.02 -13.78 19.65
N ASP A 727 -3.70 -14.83 19.18
CA ASP A 727 -3.07 -15.86 18.33
C ASP A 727 -2.62 -15.28 17.00
N ASN A 728 -3.44 -14.44 16.37
CA ASN A 728 -3.07 -13.74 15.14
C ASN A 728 -1.89 -12.78 15.37
N SER A 729 -1.88 -12.07 16.50
CA SER A 729 -0.79 -11.16 16.87
C SER A 729 0.53 -11.90 17.07
N LYS A 730 0.49 -13.03 17.79
CA LYS A 730 1.64 -13.89 18.02
C LYS A 730 2.13 -14.51 16.70
N GLY A 731 1.24 -15.08 15.91
CA GLY A 731 1.57 -15.69 14.63
C GLY A 731 2.22 -14.69 13.65
N LEU A 732 1.76 -13.44 13.61
CA LEU A 732 2.40 -12.37 12.81
C LEU A 732 3.84 -12.09 13.26
N PHE A 733 4.08 -12.07 14.57
CA PHE A 733 5.43 -11.91 15.11
C PHE A 733 6.35 -13.06 14.73
N GLU A 734 5.86 -14.29 14.85
CA GLU A 734 6.57 -15.53 14.51
C GLU A 734 6.88 -15.64 13.02
N LEU A 735 6.01 -15.10 12.14
CA LEU A 735 6.23 -15.14 10.70
C LEU A 735 7.44 -14.33 10.22
N SER A 736 7.74 -13.21 10.84
CA SER A 736 8.68 -12.24 10.27
C SER A 736 9.73 -11.72 11.26
N TRP A 737 9.32 -11.36 12.47
CA TRP A 737 10.19 -10.71 13.45
C TRP A 737 11.02 -11.69 14.27
N GLN A 738 10.40 -12.70 14.84
CA GLN A 738 11.05 -13.64 15.75
C GLN A 738 12.24 -14.35 15.13
N PRO A 739 12.19 -14.90 13.90
CA PRO A 739 13.34 -15.59 13.31
C PRO A 739 14.57 -14.67 13.21
N LYS A 740 14.37 -13.41 12.88
CA LYS A 740 15.47 -12.44 12.70
C LYS A 740 16.01 -11.88 14.01
N ILE A 741 15.17 -11.75 15.03
CA ILE A 741 15.59 -11.29 16.35
C ILE A 741 16.43 -12.34 17.08
N THR A 742 16.07 -13.63 16.94
CA THR A 742 16.80 -14.72 17.62
C THR A 742 18.23 -14.91 17.14
N GLU A 743 18.57 -14.39 15.98
CA GLU A 743 19.93 -14.46 15.39
C GLU A 743 20.83 -13.30 15.81
N LEU A 744 20.30 -12.30 16.55
CA LEU A 744 20.97 -11.04 16.84
C LEU A 744 21.27 -10.89 18.35
N ALA A 745 22.35 -10.19 18.65
CA ALA A 745 22.61 -9.73 20.00
C ALA A 745 21.61 -8.62 20.41
N PRO A 746 21.08 -8.64 21.64
CA PRO A 746 20.06 -7.67 22.08
C PRO A 746 20.46 -6.20 21.88
N GLU A 747 21.75 -5.89 22.02
CA GLU A 747 22.32 -4.55 21.92
C GLU A 747 22.27 -4.00 20.50
N GLN A 748 22.21 -4.88 19.49
CA GLN A 748 22.16 -4.51 18.08
C GLN A 748 20.73 -4.19 17.60
N ILE A 749 19.69 -4.59 18.36
CA ILE A 749 18.30 -4.53 17.92
C ILE A 749 17.71 -3.15 18.18
N LEU A 750 17.41 -2.42 17.12
CA LEU A 750 16.74 -1.13 17.17
C LEU A 750 15.35 -1.22 16.52
N ALA A 751 14.33 -0.63 17.16
CA ALA A 751 12.99 -0.57 16.61
C ALA A 751 12.36 0.82 16.82
N THR A 752 11.86 1.46 15.75
CA THR A 752 11.34 2.82 15.81
C THR A 752 9.99 2.94 16.52
N GLY A 753 9.11 1.94 16.40
CA GLY A 753 7.76 2.00 16.97
C GLY A 753 7.65 1.45 18.39
N PHE A 754 6.91 2.14 19.26
CA PHE A 754 6.57 1.63 20.60
C PHE A 754 5.90 0.26 20.54
N SER A 755 4.90 0.10 19.67
CA SER A 755 4.19 -1.18 19.48
C SER A 755 5.15 -2.33 19.16
N CYS A 756 6.17 -2.07 18.35
CA CYS A 756 7.19 -3.06 17.96
C CYS A 756 8.06 -3.45 19.15
N ARG A 757 8.59 -2.46 19.90
CA ARG A 757 9.41 -2.70 21.10
C ARG A 757 8.64 -3.47 22.17
N SER A 758 7.37 -3.10 22.38
CA SER A 758 6.47 -3.80 23.29
C SER A 758 6.25 -5.27 22.88
N GLN A 759 6.08 -5.55 21.60
CA GLN A 759 5.88 -6.90 21.08
C GLN A 759 7.13 -7.76 21.21
N VAL A 760 8.31 -7.20 20.89
CA VAL A 760 9.60 -7.88 21.07
C VAL A 760 9.79 -8.26 22.53
N LYS A 761 9.64 -7.31 23.47
CA LYS A 761 9.72 -7.56 24.90
C LYS A 761 8.78 -8.65 25.39
N ARG A 762 7.55 -8.67 24.84
CA ARG A 762 6.48 -9.61 25.24
C ARG A 762 6.80 -11.05 24.87
N PHE A 763 7.36 -11.28 23.67
CA PHE A 763 7.53 -12.66 23.16
C PHE A 763 8.97 -13.17 23.20
N THR A 764 9.99 -12.30 23.35
CA THR A 764 11.39 -12.72 23.33
C THR A 764 12.15 -12.40 24.61
N LYS A 765 11.60 -11.61 25.54
CA LYS A 765 12.30 -11.03 26.70
C LYS A 765 13.43 -10.05 26.34
N VAL A 766 13.72 -9.83 25.07
CA VAL A 766 14.69 -8.84 24.59
C VAL A 766 14.05 -7.45 24.70
N GLN A 767 14.83 -6.46 25.14
CA GLN A 767 14.39 -5.06 25.14
C GLN A 767 15.04 -4.35 23.97
N ALA A 768 14.33 -4.27 22.84
CA ALA A 768 14.78 -3.48 21.70
C ALA A 768 14.80 -1.99 22.06
N ARG A 769 15.84 -1.27 21.62
CA ARG A 769 16.00 0.17 21.86
C ARG A 769 15.40 0.99 20.69
N HIS A 770 15.05 2.24 20.96
CA HIS A 770 14.80 3.20 19.89
C HIS A 770 16.13 3.66 19.26
N PRO A 771 16.24 3.96 17.95
CA PRO A 771 17.46 4.47 17.33
C PRO A 771 18.08 5.66 18.07
N VAL A 772 17.26 6.57 18.58
CA VAL A 772 17.70 7.73 19.40
C VAL A 772 18.47 7.32 20.65
N GLU A 773 18.08 6.22 21.30
CA GLU A 773 18.78 5.72 22.50
C GLU A 773 20.18 5.20 22.15
N ALA A 774 20.34 4.57 20.98
CA ALA A 774 21.64 4.13 20.49
C ALA A 774 22.54 5.31 20.11
N LEU A 775 22.00 6.31 19.43
CA LEU A 775 22.72 7.55 19.10
C LEU A 775 23.18 8.29 20.36
N LEU A 776 22.30 8.42 21.36
CA LEU A 776 22.67 9.07 22.61
C LEU A 776 23.87 8.38 23.31
N VAL A 777 23.84 7.04 23.37
CA VAL A 777 24.94 6.25 23.97
C VAL A 777 26.24 6.43 23.20
N ALA A 778 26.17 6.42 21.87
CA ALA A 778 27.38 6.58 21.03
C ALA A 778 27.99 7.99 21.11
N LEU A 779 27.19 9.00 21.42
CA LEU A 779 27.66 10.37 21.61
C LEU A 779 28.08 10.69 23.07
N THR A 780 27.84 9.78 24.01
CA THR A 780 28.17 9.97 25.42
C THR A 780 29.60 9.50 25.71
#